data_dc179b03f91aeb7f6602938584da2470
#
_entry.id   dc179b03f91aeb7f6602938584da2470
#
_cell.length_a   1.000
_cell.length_b   1.000
_cell.length_c   1.000
_cell.angle_alpha   90.00
_cell.angle_beta   90.00
_cell.angle_gamma   90.00
#
_symmetry.space_group_name_H-M   'P 1'
#
loop_
_entity.id
_entity.type
_entity.pdbx_description
1 polymer ?
#
loop_
_entity_poly.entity_id
_entity_poly.type
_entity_poly.pdbx_seq_one_letter_code
_entity_poly.pdbx_strand_id
1 'polypeptide(L)'
;MHLRVSIFCLTVFSGVIVWAQQQYLEPPDAAKELFASRPMPRVSLSPNGDYLLIAERYRFRRIAELASKVTALAGIRLDSQNNGPALPEYYFRMELKKGIPEGKTQALRLPSGLKRYSLPVWSPNGQKFAFLQYNRTEIFIHVGDAQTGSIKSFLNLKLNAAGGRAFQWLPDSKGLLCLAIPAGRGDSPIAPRGPVGPVVQETGPKETPVLTYPDLLRNEHDEKLFDYFLTAQLTSLDINKSQIKKLGRPSVFGKFDISPDGRYVLVERVHPPYSYQSPAQFFPRSIEVWDLKAKASVKHVSIRPATEDVVTGGVPLQPRGHHWRPTGPATIAWIEALDGGDPSREVDYRDRVMMLEAPFTGRARKITYLENRFSKIYWGQTRNVALVREYESSRNWYKIWLVDPDNPDIPDRLLWSHSVDERYRHPGYPLMRQLPNGKRAMRVHQNSIYLNGNGSSTEGDRPFLDRLDLVKFEREHLFKCSEDSYEAVVAVTSDDGSQYVTRRETSEEHPNYFLRKLNDPERKPLTQFKDPAKSLREVQKKLITYDRADGVMLNCMVHLPPGYDLDNPNPLPTILWAYPKAYTQGKMAGQVANSPHRFSTFTGASPRFLALQGYAVLDQVAMPIVGEADTANDNFTDQIVDNAEAAIEAVVKMGICDPSRVGVGGHSYGAFMAVMLLANSDLFRAGIARSGAYNRTLTPFGFQNERRTLWDAPETYLEMSPLLAAPKIRGPLLLIHGENDKNPATTPEQTKRLFRAIKGNGGKARIVVLPLETHNYQARESVGHTLAEMVQWFDKYVKKSSEEIESGGP
;
A
#
# COMPACT_ATOMS: atom_id res chain seq x y z
N MET A 1 86.29 5.52 -18.76
CA MET A 1 85.64 6.04 -17.56
C MET A 1 84.16 6.21 -17.80
N HIS A 2 83.40 5.09 -17.53
CA HIS A 2 81.98 5.08 -17.82
C HIS A 2 81.19 5.37 -16.52
N LEU A 3 80.47 6.50 -16.53
CA LEU A 3 79.53 6.83 -15.43
C LEU A 3 78.19 6.16 -15.69
N ARG A 4 77.81 5.23 -14.81
CA ARG A 4 76.47 4.64 -14.80
C ARG A 4 75.56 5.50 -13.94
N VAL A 5 74.56 6.09 -14.57
CA VAL A 5 73.48 6.80 -13.87
C VAL A 5 72.35 5.77 -13.67
N SER A 6 72.07 5.43 -12.41
CA SER A 6 70.91 4.59 -12.04
C SER A 6 69.68 5.51 -11.85
N ILE A 7 68.67 5.37 -12.74
CA ILE A 7 67.39 6.02 -12.59
C ILE A 7 66.51 5.11 -11.69
N PHE A 8 66.17 5.60 -10.51
CA PHE A 8 65.17 5.01 -9.62
C PHE A 8 63.80 5.49 -10.09
N CYS A 9 63.01 4.58 -10.73
CA CYS A 9 61.63 4.83 -11.04
C CYS A 9 60.77 4.60 -9.78
N LEU A 10 60.32 5.71 -9.15
CA LEU A 10 59.31 5.63 -8.10
C LEU A 10 57.95 5.48 -8.79
N THR A 11 57.41 4.25 -8.81
CA THR A 11 56.04 4.01 -9.23
C THR A 11 55.10 4.41 -8.12
N VAL A 12 54.51 5.61 -8.21
CA VAL A 12 53.37 6.03 -7.41
C VAL A 12 52.12 5.31 -7.91
N PHE A 13 51.70 4.27 -7.21
CA PHE A 13 50.37 3.69 -7.43
C PHE A 13 49.31 4.68 -6.93
N SER A 14 48.90 5.63 -7.76
CA SER A 14 47.67 6.36 -7.58
C SER A 14 46.51 5.40 -7.89
N GLY A 15 45.88 4.89 -6.84
CA GLY A 15 44.65 4.11 -6.96
C GLY A 15 43.55 4.96 -7.60
N VAL A 16 43.41 4.87 -8.90
CA VAL A 16 42.25 5.37 -9.63
C VAL A 16 41.09 4.48 -9.22
N ILE A 17 40.18 5.01 -8.39
CA ILE A 17 38.91 4.36 -8.13
C ILE A 17 38.09 4.51 -9.41
N VAL A 18 38.16 3.50 -10.28
CA VAL A 18 37.34 3.38 -11.47
C VAL A 18 35.93 3.10 -11.02
N TRP A 19 34.99 3.97 -11.34
CA TRP A 19 33.58 3.72 -11.25
C TRP A 19 33.21 2.71 -12.35
N ALA A 20 33.37 1.42 -12.07
CA ALA A 20 32.92 0.35 -12.96
C ALA A 20 31.50 -0.06 -12.56
N GLN A 21 30.62 -0.20 -13.55
CA GLN A 21 29.33 -0.83 -13.38
C GLN A 21 29.61 -2.30 -12.97
N GLN A 22 29.32 -2.63 -11.71
CA GLN A 22 29.50 -3.99 -11.20
C GLN A 22 28.33 -4.87 -11.70
N GLN A 23 28.61 -6.15 -11.95
CA GLN A 23 27.53 -7.12 -12.16
C GLN A 23 26.68 -7.25 -10.88
N TYR A 24 25.40 -7.59 -11.04
CA TYR A 24 24.56 -7.89 -9.89
C TYR A 24 25.15 -9.08 -9.12
N LEU A 25 25.26 -8.89 -7.80
CA LEU A 25 25.63 -9.97 -6.90
C LEU A 25 24.49 -10.98 -6.82
N GLU A 26 24.82 -12.25 -6.74
CA GLU A 26 23.83 -13.29 -6.47
C GLU A 26 23.30 -13.17 -5.03
N PRO A 27 22.03 -13.55 -4.79
CA PRO A 27 21.49 -13.59 -3.45
C PRO A 27 22.26 -14.61 -2.60
N PRO A 28 22.37 -14.41 -1.26
CA PRO A 28 22.97 -15.39 -0.36
C PRO A 28 22.36 -16.78 -0.55
N ASP A 29 23.15 -17.84 -0.40
CA ASP A 29 22.72 -19.23 -0.64
C ASP A 29 21.44 -19.58 0.12
N ALA A 30 21.33 -19.17 1.37
CA ALA A 30 20.13 -19.36 2.18
C ALA A 30 18.85 -18.69 1.61
N ALA A 31 18.99 -17.71 0.72
CA ALA A 31 17.86 -17.06 0.05
C ALA A 31 17.51 -17.69 -1.30
N LYS A 32 18.38 -18.51 -1.89
CA LYS A 32 18.21 -19.06 -3.28
C LYS A 32 16.93 -19.86 -3.43
N GLU A 33 16.57 -20.69 -2.44
CA GLU A 33 15.33 -21.47 -2.47
C GLU A 33 14.11 -20.57 -2.62
N LEU A 34 14.02 -19.50 -1.84
CA LEU A 34 12.92 -18.55 -1.94
C LEU A 34 12.91 -17.79 -3.27
N PHE A 35 14.08 -17.41 -3.80
CA PHE A 35 14.20 -16.72 -5.08
C PHE A 35 13.75 -17.59 -6.26
N ALA A 36 13.91 -18.92 -6.14
CA ALA A 36 13.42 -19.90 -7.11
C ALA A 36 11.92 -20.19 -6.96
N SER A 37 11.35 -19.95 -5.79
CA SER A 37 9.97 -20.31 -5.44
C SER A 37 8.94 -19.29 -5.94
N ARG A 38 7.67 -19.72 -6.02
CA ARG A 38 6.52 -18.86 -6.30
C ARG A 38 5.94 -18.31 -5.01
N PRO A 39 5.39 -17.09 -5.00
CA PRO A 39 4.64 -16.62 -3.85
C PRO A 39 3.31 -17.39 -3.72
N MET A 40 2.70 -17.31 -2.55
CA MET A 40 1.35 -17.84 -2.33
C MET A 40 0.40 -17.34 -3.43
N PRO A 41 -0.39 -18.24 -4.06
CA PRO A 41 -1.38 -17.86 -5.05
C PRO A 41 -2.44 -16.91 -4.47
N ARG A 42 -2.99 -16.05 -5.32
CA ARG A 42 -4.18 -15.27 -4.96
C ARG A 42 -5.42 -16.13 -5.07
N VAL A 43 -6.24 -16.08 -4.04
CA VAL A 43 -7.50 -16.83 -3.95
C VAL A 43 -8.66 -15.85 -3.95
N SER A 44 -9.68 -16.14 -4.76
CA SER A 44 -10.91 -15.34 -4.86
C SER A 44 -12.14 -16.24 -4.85
N LEU A 45 -12.96 -16.10 -3.81
CA LEU A 45 -14.25 -16.79 -3.68
C LEU A 45 -15.30 -16.08 -4.57
N SER A 46 -16.13 -16.86 -5.24
CA SER A 46 -17.28 -16.31 -5.98
C SER A 46 -18.32 -15.71 -5.03
N PRO A 47 -19.08 -14.68 -5.46
CA PRO A 47 -20.11 -14.04 -4.62
C PRO A 47 -21.18 -14.98 -4.06
N ASN A 48 -21.51 -16.05 -4.79
CA ASN A 48 -22.46 -17.09 -4.38
C ASN A 48 -21.82 -18.17 -3.52
N GLY A 49 -20.49 -18.17 -3.32
CA GLY A 49 -19.79 -19.16 -2.49
C GLY A 49 -19.51 -20.50 -3.16
N ASP A 50 -19.90 -20.72 -4.42
CA ASP A 50 -19.82 -22.04 -5.09
C ASP A 50 -18.47 -22.34 -5.72
N TYR A 51 -17.67 -21.30 -6.02
CA TYR A 51 -16.43 -21.41 -6.80
C TYR A 51 -15.28 -20.67 -6.14
N LEU A 52 -14.07 -21.20 -6.36
CA LEU A 52 -12.82 -20.60 -5.91
C LEU A 52 -11.87 -20.45 -7.10
N LEU A 53 -11.47 -19.23 -7.42
CA LEU A 53 -10.39 -18.94 -8.36
C LEU A 53 -9.05 -18.84 -7.63
N ILE A 54 -8.03 -19.50 -8.18
CA ILE A 54 -6.66 -19.52 -7.69
C ILE A 54 -5.78 -18.99 -8.82
N ALA A 55 -5.02 -17.90 -8.56
CA ALA A 55 -4.21 -17.26 -9.57
C ALA A 55 -2.73 -17.18 -9.11
N GLU A 56 -1.83 -17.68 -9.97
CA GLU A 56 -0.39 -17.71 -9.69
C GLU A 56 0.32 -16.57 -10.42
N ARG A 57 1.32 -16.00 -9.74
CA ARG A 57 2.20 -14.95 -10.27
C ARG A 57 3.67 -15.27 -9.97
N TYR A 58 4.58 -14.55 -10.62
CA TYR A 58 6.00 -14.59 -10.26
C TYR A 58 6.23 -13.79 -8.98
N ARG A 59 7.23 -14.20 -8.20
CA ARG A 59 7.62 -13.51 -6.96
C ARG A 59 8.26 -12.16 -7.25
N PHE A 60 9.15 -12.13 -8.21
CA PHE A 60 9.89 -10.94 -8.62
C PHE A 60 9.70 -10.66 -10.11
N ARG A 61 9.81 -9.40 -10.48
CA ARG A 61 10.01 -9.00 -11.86
C ARG A 61 11.45 -9.29 -12.29
N ARG A 62 11.71 -9.25 -13.57
CA ARG A 62 13.08 -9.20 -14.09
C ARG A 62 13.47 -7.75 -14.34
N ILE A 63 14.76 -7.41 -14.22
CA ILE A 63 15.22 -6.04 -14.50
C ILE A 63 14.86 -5.58 -15.93
N ALA A 64 14.84 -6.48 -16.88
CA ALA A 64 14.40 -6.22 -18.26
C ALA A 64 12.92 -5.74 -18.35
N GLU A 65 12.07 -6.09 -17.39
CA GLU A 65 10.70 -5.58 -17.34
C GLU A 65 10.64 -4.13 -16.84
N LEU A 66 11.54 -3.76 -15.92
CA LEU A 66 11.67 -2.38 -15.46
C LEU A 66 12.24 -1.45 -16.55
N ALA A 67 12.99 -1.99 -17.48
CA ALA A 67 13.52 -1.27 -18.63
C ALA A 67 12.46 -0.96 -19.71
N SER A 68 11.21 -1.42 -19.56
CA SER A 68 10.11 -1.07 -20.46
C SER A 68 9.88 0.44 -20.46
N LYS A 69 9.55 0.98 -21.64
CA LYS A 69 9.28 2.42 -21.78
C LYS A 69 8.01 2.82 -21.00
N VAL A 70 8.20 3.57 -19.95
CA VAL A 70 7.13 4.16 -19.14
C VAL A 70 6.92 5.61 -19.58
N THR A 71 5.67 5.97 -19.89
CA THR A 71 5.25 7.35 -20.10
C THR A 71 4.57 7.85 -18.82
N ALA A 72 5.04 8.95 -18.29
CA ALA A 72 4.54 9.55 -17.05
C ALA A 72 3.88 10.90 -17.38
N LEU A 73 2.59 11.04 -17.04
CA LEU A 73 1.75 12.19 -17.39
C LEU A 73 0.80 12.51 -16.22
N ALA A 74 0.92 13.69 -15.67
CA ALA A 74 0.05 14.16 -14.57
C ALA A 74 -0.09 13.16 -13.40
N GLY A 75 1.02 12.56 -12.97
CA GLY A 75 1.05 11.56 -11.89
C GLY A 75 0.65 10.14 -12.32
N ILE A 76 0.24 9.93 -13.57
CA ILE A 76 -0.15 8.63 -14.13
C ILE A 76 1.02 8.04 -14.89
N ARG A 77 1.42 6.81 -14.55
CA ARG A 77 2.43 6.04 -15.29
C ARG A 77 1.77 4.99 -16.17
N LEU A 78 1.97 5.07 -17.45
CA LEU A 78 1.36 4.20 -18.44
C LEU A 78 2.39 3.57 -19.38
N ASP A 79 2.02 2.42 -19.96
CA ASP A 79 2.70 1.81 -21.09
C ASP A 79 2.09 2.37 -22.39
N SER A 80 2.85 3.24 -23.06
CA SER A 80 2.41 3.89 -24.30
C SER A 80 2.27 2.93 -25.48
N GLN A 81 2.79 1.71 -25.40
CA GLN A 81 2.66 0.72 -26.48
C GLN A 81 1.29 0.09 -26.50
N ASN A 82 0.71 -0.24 -25.32
CA ASN A 82 -0.57 -0.96 -25.24
C ASN A 82 -1.70 -0.17 -24.59
N ASN A 83 -1.46 1.08 -24.19
CA ASN A 83 -2.43 1.92 -23.52
C ASN A 83 -2.91 1.35 -22.18
N GLY A 84 -2.01 0.71 -21.46
CA GLY A 84 -2.23 0.13 -20.15
C GLY A 84 -1.46 0.83 -19.04
N PRO A 85 -1.64 0.38 -17.79
CA PRO A 85 -0.81 0.86 -16.68
C PRO A 85 0.64 0.38 -16.88
N ALA A 86 1.59 1.22 -16.46
CA ALA A 86 2.99 0.80 -16.40
C ALA A 86 3.16 -0.31 -15.36
N LEU A 87 3.83 -1.38 -15.72
CA LEU A 87 4.18 -2.48 -14.81
C LEU A 87 2.99 -3.02 -13.98
N PRO A 88 1.87 -3.43 -14.59
CA PRO A 88 0.74 -3.98 -13.83
C PRO A 88 1.12 -5.28 -13.11
N GLU A 89 0.49 -5.59 -11.98
CA GLU A 89 0.56 -6.95 -11.42
C GLU A 89 -0.13 -7.91 -12.40
N TYR A 90 0.52 -9.02 -12.71
CA TYR A 90 -0.06 -10.00 -13.62
C TYR A 90 0.15 -11.44 -13.15
N TYR A 91 -0.76 -12.29 -13.62
CA TYR A 91 -0.83 -13.71 -13.33
C TYR A 91 -0.59 -14.48 -14.62
N PHE A 92 0.04 -15.64 -14.51
CA PHE A 92 0.39 -16.46 -15.69
C PHE A 92 -0.34 -17.81 -15.72
N ARG A 93 -0.94 -18.20 -14.58
CA ARG A 93 -1.73 -19.42 -14.43
C ARG A 93 -2.94 -19.15 -13.55
N MET A 94 -4.07 -19.78 -13.91
CA MET A 94 -5.29 -19.72 -13.12
C MET A 94 -5.91 -21.12 -13.03
N GLU A 95 -6.47 -21.41 -11.88
CA GLU A 95 -7.22 -22.65 -11.59
C GLU A 95 -8.58 -22.29 -11.02
N LEU A 96 -9.55 -23.14 -11.30
CA LEU A 96 -10.91 -23.04 -10.80
C LEU A 96 -11.27 -24.29 -10.01
N LYS A 97 -11.66 -24.11 -8.75
CA LYS A 97 -12.28 -25.16 -7.94
C LYS A 97 -13.80 -24.99 -7.99
N LYS A 98 -14.53 -26.06 -8.30
CA LYS A 98 -15.99 -26.11 -8.42
C LYS A 98 -16.56 -26.91 -7.27
N GLY A 99 -17.69 -26.45 -6.68
CA GLY A 99 -18.34 -27.15 -5.58
C GLY A 99 -17.49 -27.16 -4.30
N ILE A 100 -17.59 -26.10 -3.53
CA ILE A 100 -16.89 -25.95 -2.26
C ILE A 100 -17.68 -26.66 -1.14
N PRO A 101 -17.01 -27.44 -0.24
CA PRO A 101 -15.56 -27.64 -0.11
C PRO A 101 -14.95 -28.79 -0.93
N GLU A 102 -15.74 -29.76 -1.37
CA GLU A 102 -15.28 -31.10 -1.81
C GLU A 102 -14.88 -31.15 -3.29
N GLY A 103 -15.18 -30.11 -4.05
CA GLY A 103 -14.99 -30.07 -5.49
C GLY A 103 -13.54 -30.12 -5.95
N LYS A 104 -13.36 -30.58 -7.18
CA LYS A 104 -12.03 -30.72 -7.81
C LYS A 104 -11.54 -29.37 -8.36
N THR A 105 -10.24 -29.15 -8.26
CA THR A 105 -9.55 -28.01 -8.88
C THR A 105 -9.16 -28.36 -10.32
N GLN A 106 -9.47 -27.46 -11.25
CA GLN A 106 -9.18 -27.60 -12.69
C GLN A 106 -8.35 -26.41 -13.16
N ALA A 107 -7.25 -26.70 -13.88
CA ALA A 107 -6.49 -25.64 -14.54
C ALA A 107 -7.30 -25.04 -15.70
N LEU A 108 -7.36 -23.72 -15.78
CA LEU A 108 -8.02 -23.01 -16.88
C LEU A 108 -7.11 -22.94 -18.11
N ARG A 109 -7.68 -23.18 -19.29
CA ARG A 109 -7.03 -22.97 -20.58
C ARG A 109 -7.08 -21.49 -20.93
N LEU A 110 -6.04 -20.75 -20.50
CA LEU A 110 -5.95 -19.32 -20.76
C LEU A 110 -5.64 -19.05 -22.25
N PRO A 111 -6.08 -17.88 -22.77
CA PRO A 111 -5.81 -17.49 -24.15
C PRO A 111 -4.32 -17.51 -24.51
N SER A 112 -4.00 -17.76 -25.77
CA SER A 112 -2.62 -17.74 -26.28
C SER A 112 -1.99 -16.33 -26.27
N GLY A 113 -0.67 -16.23 -26.42
CA GLY A 113 0.09 -15.00 -26.44
C GLY A 113 0.88 -14.75 -25.14
N LEU A 114 1.11 -13.50 -24.78
CA LEU A 114 1.80 -13.15 -23.53
C LEU A 114 0.97 -13.58 -22.32
N LYS A 115 1.57 -14.40 -21.45
CA LYS A 115 0.91 -14.86 -20.22
C LYS A 115 0.94 -13.77 -19.14
N ARG A 116 0.29 -12.65 -19.40
CA ARG A 116 0.18 -11.50 -18.51
C ARG A 116 -1.30 -11.16 -18.34
N TYR A 117 -1.96 -11.77 -17.38
CA TYR A 117 -3.39 -11.61 -17.13
C TYR A 117 -3.63 -10.85 -15.84
N SER A 118 -4.66 -9.99 -15.81
CA SER A 118 -5.11 -9.36 -14.57
C SER A 118 -5.74 -10.39 -13.63
N LEU A 119 -5.87 -10.03 -12.35
CA LEU A 119 -6.69 -10.83 -11.44
C LEU A 119 -8.14 -10.85 -11.96
N PRO A 120 -8.80 -12.02 -12.01
CA PRO A 120 -10.20 -12.13 -12.44
C PRO A 120 -11.17 -11.41 -11.50
N VAL A 121 -12.19 -10.79 -12.08
CA VAL A 121 -13.30 -10.15 -11.37
C VAL A 121 -14.57 -10.94 -11.62
N TRP A 122 -15.19 -11.43 -10.56
CA TRP A 122 -16.43 -12.18 -10.62
C TRP A 122 -17.62 -11.34 -11.14
N SER A 123 -18.49 -11.96 -11.90
CA SER A 123 -19.82 -11.39 -12.22
C SER A 123 -20.66 -11.30 -10.94
N PRO A 124 -21.66 -10.41 -10.87
CA PRO A 124 -22.55 -10.25 -9.73
C PRO A 124 -23.16 -11.55 -9.21
N ASN A 125 -23.59 -12.44 -10.12
CA ASN A 125 -24.17 -13.74 -9.79
C ASN A 125 -23.15 -14.86 -9.51
N GLY A 126 -21.84 -14.58 -9.61
CA GLY A 126 -20.78 -15.54 -9.32
C GLY A 126 -20.60 -16.67 -10.35
N GLN A 127 -21.33 -16.64 -11.49
CA GLN A 127 -21.28 -17.71 -12.50
C GLN A 127 -20.25 -17.46 -13.60
N LYS A 128 -19.76 -16.21 -13.71
CA LYS A 128 -18.74 -15.81 -14.69
C LYS A 128 -17.65 -14.99 -14.02
N PHE A 129 -16.51 -14.90 -14.68
CA PHE A 129 -15.42 -14.00 -14.27
C PHE A 129 -14.80 -13.35 -15.50
N ALA A 130 -14.34 -12.11 -15.38
CA ALA A 130 -13.68 -11.38 -16.45
C ALA A 130 -12.27 -10.99 -16.04
N PHE A 131 -11.35 -10.98 -16.99
CA PHE A 131 -9.96 -10.57 -16.78
C PHE A 131 -9.37 -9.96 -18.05
N LEU A 132 -8.31 -9.17 -17.86
CA LEU A 132 -7.56 -8.54 -18.94
C LEU A 132 -6.36 -9.39 -19.33
N GLN A 133 -6.00 -9.36 -20.61
CA GLN A 133 -4.70 -9.83 -21.11
C GLN A 133 -3.90 -8.62 -21.59
N TYR A 134 -2.71 -8.41 -21.00
CA TYR A 134 -1.78 -7.34 -21.36
C TYR A 134 -0.80 -7.85 -22.43
N ASN A 135 -1.07 -7.57 -23.69
CA ASN A 135 -0.15 -7.84 -24.79
C ASN A 135 0.78 -6.64 -25.02
N ARG A 136 1.72 -6.75 -25.96
CA ARG A 136 2.69 -5.69 -26.23
C ARG A 136 2.04 -4.40 -26.73
N THR A 137 1.04 -4.50 -27.60
CA THR A 137 0.43 -3.36 -28.30
C THR A 137 -1.04 -3.16 -27.94
N GLU A 138 -1.68 -4.11 -27.28
CA GLU A 138 -3.12 -4.11 -27.05
C GLU A 138 -3.50 -4.80 -25.75
N ILE A 139 -4.63 -4.41 -25.20
CA ILE A 139 -5.25 -5.04 -24.02
C ILE A 139 -6.61 -5.57 -24.44
N PHE A 140 -6.82 -6.86 -24.20
CA PHE A 140 -8.09 -7.53 -24.48
C PHE A 140 -8.79 -7.97 -23.20
N ILE A 141 -10.12 -8.10 -23.30
CA ILE A 141 -10.94 -8.67 -22.24
C ILE A 141 -11.37 -10.09 -22.58
N HIS A 142 -11.34 -10.93 -21.58
CA HIS A 142 -11.77 -12.33 -21.63
C HIS A 142 -12.81 -12.58 -20.56
N VAL A 143 -13.78 -13.43 -20.85
CA VAL A 143 -14.82 -13.84 -19.91
C VAL A 143 -14.80 -15.36 -19.79
N GLY A 144 -14.59 -15.84 -18.56
CA GLY A 144 -14.67 -17.26 -18.20
C GLY A 144 -16.04 -17.62 -17.65
N ASP A 145 -16.50 -18.81 -17.95
CA ASP A 145 -17.68 -19.42 -17.38
C ASP A 145 -17.26 -20.36 -16.22
N ALA A 146 -17.80 -20.16 -15.03
CA ALA A 146 -17.38 -20.91 -13.84
C ALA A 146 -17.89 -22.35 -13.85
N GLN A 147 -19.02 -22.63 -14.52
CA GLN A 147 -19.56 -23.97 -14.60
C GLN A 147 -18.75 -24.85 -15.57
N THR A 148 -18.41 -24.35 -16.73
CA THR A 148 -17.70 -25.10 -17.77
C THR A 148 -16.18 -24.96 -17.69
N GLY A 149 -15.66 -23.84 -17.20
CA GLY A 149 -14.25 -23.45 -17.25
C GLY A 149 -13.82 -22.93 -18.63
N SER A 150 -14.77 -22.74 -19.57
CA SER A 150 -14.51 -22.21 -20.90
C SER A 150 -14.24 -20.69 -20.84
N ILE A 151 -13.41 -20.18 -21.75
CA ILE A 151 -13.06 -18.76 -21.83
C ILE A 151 -13.40 -18.22 -23.21
N LYS A 152 -14.19 -17.14 -23.24
CA LYS A 152 -14.53 -16.38 -24.45
C LYS A 152 -13.68 -15.12 -24.51
N SER A 153 -13.06 -14.87 -25.67
CA SER A 153 -12.21 -13.71 -25.93
C SER A 153 -12.92 -12.67 -26.79
N PHE A 154 -12.72 -11.38 -26.51
CA PHE A 154 -13.32 -10.26 -27.25
C PHE A 154 -12.20 -9.43 -27.90
N LEU A 155 -11.59 -9.97 -28.98
CA LEU A 155 -10.41 -9.40 -29.63
C LEU A 155 -10.72 -8.15 -30.50
N ASN A 156 -11.99 -7.91 -30.82
CA ASN A 156 -12.45 -6.72 -31.52
C ASN A 156 -12.66 -5.50 -30.60
N LEU A 157 -12.45 -5.65 -29.28
CA LEU A 157 -12.57 -4.58 -28.30
C LEU A 157 -11.19 -4.31 -27.67
N LYS A 158 -10.49 -3.31 -28.21
CA LYS A 158 -9.20 -2.84 -27.67
C LYS A 158 -9.47 -1.91 -26.49
N LEU A 159 -8.99 -2.29 -25.30
CA LEU A 159 -9.26 -1.53 -24.08
C LEU A 159 -8.24 -0.44 -23.83
N ASN A 160 -8.73 0.67 -23.27
CA ASN A 160 -7.92 1.71 -22.66
C ASN A 160 -7.87 1.49 -21.15
N ALA A 161 -6.73 1.03 -20.63
CA ALA A 161 -6.49 0.81 -19.23
C ALA A 161 -5.45 1.79 -18.64
N ALA A 162 -5.07 2.85 -19.38
CA ALA A 162 -4.07 3.82 -18.96
C ALA A 162 -4.46 4.52 -17.65
N GLY A 163 -5.73 4.82 -17.43
CA GLY A 163 -6.29 5.41 -16.22
C GLY A 163 -6.61 4.39 -15.11
N GLY A 164 -6.25 3.11 -15.27
CA GLY A 164 -6.44 2.06 -14.28
C GLY A 164 -7.62 1.14 -14.60
N ARG A 165 -8.83 1.40 -14.07
CA ARG A 165 -9.98 0.52 -14.25
C ARG A 165 -10.54 0.59 -15.66
N ALA A 166 -10.41 -0.51 -16.42
CA ALA A 166 -10.86 -0.57 -17.82
C ALA A 166 -12.26 -1.17 -18.01
N PHE A 167 -12.81 -1.88 -17.02
CA PHE A 167 -14.13 -2.50 -17.15
C PHE A 167 -14.87 -2.64 -15.82
N GLN A 168 -16.21 -2.83 -15.92
CA GLN A 168 -17.10 -3.17 -14.81
C GLN A 168 -18.23 -4.06 -15.29
N TRP A 169 -18.62 -5.07 -14.48
CA TRP A 169 -19.79 -5.90 -14.75
C TRP A 169 -21.08 -5.10 -14.66
N LEU A 170 -22.03 -5.39 -15.57
CA LEU A 170 -23.41 -4.98 -15.43
C LEU A 170 -24.10 -5.80 -14.31
N PRO A 171 -25.07 -5.23 -13.59
CA PRO A 171 -25.77 -5.90 -12.50
C PRO A 171 -26.42 -7.22 -12.87
N ASP A 172 -26.88 -7.34 -14.12
CA ASP A 172 -27.54 -8.57 -14.63
C ASP A 172 -26.57 -9.69 -15.01
N SER A 173 -25.27 -9.48 -14.88
CA SER A 173 -24.20 -10.44 -15.25
C SER A 173 -24.18 -10.85 -16.73
N LYS A 174 -24.89 -10.11 -17.60
CA LYS A 174 -24.98 -10.41 -19.05
C LYS A 174 -24.03 -9.55 -19.89
N GLY A 175 -23.43 -8.54 -19.29
CA GLY A 175 -22.55 -7.62 -20.02
C GLY A 175 -21.54 -6.90 -19.13
N LEU A 176 -20.72 -6.10 -19.80
CA LEU A 176 -19.68 -5.28 -19.20
C LEU A 176 -19.78 -3.84 -19.71
N LEU A 177 -19.52 -2.86 -18.85
CA LEU A 177 -19.11 -1.53 -19.27
C LEU A 177 -17.59 -1.52 -19.41
N CYS A 178 -17.08 -0.98 -20.51
CA CYS A 178 -15.66 -0.97 -20.82
C CYS A 178 -15.21 0.42 -21.29
N LEU A 179 -13.99 0.80 -20.98
CA LEU A 179 -13.28 1.90 -21.60
C LEU A 179 -12.48 1.36 -22.79
N ALA A 180 -12.89 1.71 -24.00
CA ALA A 180 -12.24 1.30 -25.23
C ALA A 180 -11.35 2.42 -25.78
N ILE A 181 -10.31 2.05 -26.52
CA ILE A 181 -9.58 3.01 -27.35
C ILE A 181 -10.53 3.55 -28.41
N PRO A 182 -10.67 4.89 -28.58
CA PRO A 182 -11.56 5.46 -29.57
C PRO A 182 -11.19 5.05 -30.99
N ALA A 183 -12.16 4.63 -31.78
CA ALA A 183 -11.95 4.38 -33.20
C ALA A 183 -11.55 5.68 -33.92
N GLY A 184 -10.50 5.62 -34.73
CA GLY A 184 -9.99 6.78 -35.44
C GLY A 184 -9.18 7.77 -34.60
N ARG A 185 -8.64 7.32 -33.45
CA ARG A 185 -7.78 8.13 -32.58
C ARG A 185 -6.54 8.71 -33.31
N GLY A 186 -6.09 8.06 -34.39
CA GLY A 186 -4.89 8.44 -35.13
C GLY A 186 -3.59 8.05 -34.39
N ASP A 187 -2.49 8.63 -34.89
CA ASP A 187 -1.16 8.40 -34.31
C ASP A 187 -0.91 9.26 -33.08
N SER A 188 0.04 8.82 -32.24
CA SER A 188 0.47 9.59 -31.06
C SER A 188 1.08 10.93 -31.48
N PRO A 189 0.78 12.01 -30.75
CA PRO A 189 1.43 13.30 -30.97
C PRO A 189 2.95 13.17 -31.03
N ILE A 190 3.54 13.75 -32.07
CA ILE A 190 4.99 13.75 -32.28
C ILE A 190 5.60 14.87 -31.44
N ALA A 191 6.66 14.53 -30.69
CA ALA A 191 7.38 15.52 -29.92
C ALA A 191 8.01 16.57 -30.84
N PRO A 192 7.96 17.88 -30.48
CA PRO A 192 8.69 18.90 -31.22
C PRO A 192 10.21 18.59 -31.22
N ARG A 193 10.89 18.94 -32.31
CA ARG A 193 12.33 18.66 -32.45
C ARG A 193 13.21 19.32 -31.39
N GLY A 194 12.71 20.37 -30.72
CA GLY A 194 13.34 21.07 -29.61
C GLY A 194 12.33 21.75 -28.72
N PRO A 195 12.71 22.29 -27.56
CA PRO A 195 11.81 23.08 -26.71
C PRO A 195 11.18 24.22 -27.50
N VAL A 196 9.85 24.40 -27.40
CA VAL A 196 9.11 25.49 -28.03
C VAL A 196 9.37 26.81 -27.30
N GLY A 197 9.70 26.75 -26.00
CA GLY A 197 10.02 27.89 -25.16
C GLY A 197 10.36 27.44 -23.73
N PRO A 198 10.69 28.41 -22.84
CA PRO A 198 10.88 28.12 -21.42
C PRO A 198 9.53 27.74 -20.76
N VAL A 199 9.60 26.93 -19.70
CA VAL A 199 8.47 26.73 -18.79
C VAL A 199 8.42 27.93 -17.85
N VAL A 200 7.30 28.66 -17.89
CA VAL A 200 7.08 29.84 -17.03
C VAL A 200 5.94 29.48 -16.06
N GLN A 201 6.17 29.70 -14.78
CA GLN A 201 5.16 29.53 -13.73
C GLN A 201 5.16 30.81 -12.89
N GLU A 202 3.98 31.31 -12.56
CA GLU A 202 3.77 32.50 -11.75
C GLU A 202 2.87 32.14 -10.56
N THR A 203 3.21 32.63 -9.36
CA THR A 203 2.41 32.42 -8.15
C THR A 203 1.29 33.45 -8.05
N GLY A 204 0.13 33.02 -7.57
CA GLY A 204 -0.98 33.91 -7.20
C GLY A 204 -0.81 34.49 -5.79
N PRO A 205 -1.70 35.43 -5.39
CA PRO A 205 -1.63 36.09 -4.08
C PRO A 205 -2.13 35.21 -2.92
N LYS A 206 -2.62 33.99 -3.20
CA LYS A 206 -3.17 33.10 -2.20
C LYS A 206 -2.10 32.16 -1.64
N GLU A 207 -1.97 32.17 -0.33
CA GLU A 207 -1.12 31.20 0.37
C GLU A 207 -1.71 29.80 0.27
N THR A 208 -0.98 28.90 -0.34
CA THR A 208 -1.34 27.47 -0.41
C THR A 208 -0.10 26.62 -0.19
N PRO A 209 -0.13 25.70 0.78
CA PRO A 209 0.95 24.73 0.93
C PRO A 209 1.06 23.89 -0.33
N VAL A 210 2.21 23.96 -1.00
CA VAL A 210 2.46 23.20 -2.21
C VAL A 210 3.22 21.92 -1.87
N LEU A 211 2.53 20.79 -1.93
CA LEU A 211 3.20 19.49 -1.91
C LEU A 211 3.91 19.24 -3.25
N THR A 212 5.11 18.71 -3.20
CA THR A 212 5.84 18.30 -4.40
C THR A 212 5.28 16.97 -4.91
N TYR A 213 4.90 16.94 -6.18
CA TYR A 213 4.39 15.74 -6.84
C TYR A 213 5.33 15.26 -7.94
N PRO A 214 5.52 13.95 -8.13
CA PRO A 214 6.27 13.40 -9.26
C PRO A 214 5.43 13.31 -10.52
N ASP A 215 6.13 13.19 -11.66
CA ASP A 215 5.54 12.80 -12.95
C ASP A 215 4.45 13.77 -13.48
N LEU A 216 4.60 15.07 -13.18
CA LEU A 216 3.68 16.13 -13.63
C LEU A 216 3.77 16.36 -15.14
N LEU A 217 2.78 17.06 -15.71
CA LEU A 217 2.86 17.62 -17.05
C LEU A 217 3.93 18.72 -17.07
N ARG A 218 4.65 18.88 -18.17
CA ARG A 218 5.78 19.82 -18.27
C ARG A 218 5.57 20.87 -19.36
N ASN A 219 4.70 20.59 -20.33
CA ASN A 219 4.45 21.44 -21.50
C ASN A 219 3.19 21.00 -22.25
N GLU A 220 2.79 21.77 -23.26
CA GLU A 220 1.62 21.46 -24.12
C GLU A 220 1.71 20.11 -24.84
N HIS A 221 2.92 19.63 -25.13
CA HIS A 221 3.06 18.31 -25.74
C HIS A 221 2.64 17.20 -24.76
N ASP A 222 3.01 17.33 -23.49
CA ASP A 222 2.57 16.41 -22.45
C ASP A 222 1.02 16.46 -22.26
N GLU A 223 0.38 17.64 -22.40
CA GLU A 223 -1.08 17.74 -22.41
C GLU A 223 -1.70 16.98 -23.59
N LYS A 224 -1.16 17.15 -24.80
CA LYS A 224 -1.61 16.40 -25.98
C LYS A 224 -1.44 14.90 -25.82
N LEU A 225 -0.33 14.46 -25.19
CA LEU A 225 -0.11 13.05 -24.85
C LEU A 225 -1.07 12.56 -23.77
N PHE A 226 -1.39 13.40 -22.78
CA PHE A 226 -2.36 13.10 -21.74
C PHE A 226 -3.74 12.86 -22.36
N ASP A 227 -4.21 13.79 -23.18
CA ASP A 227 -5.48 13.63 -23.93
C ASP A 227 -5.45 12.39 -24.82
N TYR A 228 -4.37 12.16 -25.56
CA TYR A 228 -4.24 11.03 -26.46
C TYR A 228 -4.34 9.68 -25.75
N PHE A 229 -3.64 9.50 -24.65
CA PHE A 229 -3.58 8.22 -23.93
C PHE A 229 -4.77 8.01 -22.99
N LEU A 230 -5.26 9.06 -22.33
CA LEU A 230 -6.31 8.94 -21.32
C LEU A 230 -7.72 9.05 -21.90
N THR A 231 -7.89 9.62 -23.09
CA THR A 231 -9.20 9.63 -23.77
C THR A 231 -9.65 8.21 -24.09
N ALA A 232 -10.83 7.87 -23.64
CA ALA A 232 -11.46 6.58 -23.85
C ALA A 232 -12.89 6.74 -24.37
N GLN A 233 -13.40 5.73 -25.07
CA GLN A 233 -14.80 5.59 -25.43
C GLN A 233 -15.48 4.64 -24.45
N LEU A 234 -16.43 5.15 -23.66
CA LEU A 234 -17.27 4.27 -22.85
C LEU A 234 -18.11 3.38 -23.77
N THR A 235 -18.11 2.07 -23.52
CA THR A 235 -18.81 1.07 -24.32
C THR A 235 -19.55 0.07 -23.45
N SER A 236 -20.65 -0.45 -23.92
CA SER A 236 -21.34 -1.60 -23.35
C SER A 236 -21.08 -2.83 -24.23
N LEU A 237 -20.61 -3.91 -23.62
CA LEU A 237 -20.37 -5.21 -24.24
C LEU A 237 -21.42 -6.22 -23.77
N ASP A 238 -22.29 -6.70 -24.70
CA ASP A 238 -23.13 -7.87 -24.44
C ASP A 238 -22.30 -9.14 -24.66
N ILE A 239 -22.11 -9.92 -23.63
CA ILE A 239 -21.22 -11.11 -23.63
C ILE A 239 -21.81 -12.21 -24.52
N ASN A 240 -23.14 -12.41 -24.48
CA ASN A 240 -23.82 -13.48 -25.20
C ASN A 240 -23.83 -13.21 -26.71
N LYS A 241 -24.24 -12.00 -27.10
CA LYS A 241 -24.34 -11.57 -28.50
C LYS A 241 -23.01 -11.10 -29.08
N SER A 242 -21.96 -10.89 -28.26
CA SER A 242 -20.70 -10.24 -28.63
C SER A 242 -20.90 -8.85 -29.26
N GLN A 243 -21.98 -8.16 -28.89
CA GLN A 243 -22.33 -6.86 -29.40
C GLN A 243 -21.68 -5.76 -28.54
N ILE A 244 -21.03 -4.80 -29.23
CA ILE A 244 -20.45 -3.62 -28.63
C ILE A 244 -21.29 -2.40 -29.01
N LYS A 245 -21.67 -1.60 -27.98
CA LYS A 245 -22.41 -0.33 -28.19
C LYS A 245 -21.62 0.81 -27.57
N LYS A 246 -21.37 1.88 -28.35
CA LYS A 246 -20.75 3.11 -27.85
C LYS A 246 -21.74 3.91 -27.02
N LEU A 247 -21.26 4.52 -25.93
CA LEU A 247 -22.04 5.36 -25.02
C LEU A 247 -21.38 6.73 -24.93
N GLY A 248 -22.11 7.78 -25.20
CA GLY A 248 -21.62 9.16 -25.18
C GLY A 248 -20.44 9.43 -26.14
N ARG A 249 -19.75 10.54 -25.94
CA ARG A 249 -18.56 10.93 -26.71
C ARG A 249 -17.28 10.46 -25.99
N PRO A 250 -16.18 10.20 -26.71
CA PRO A 250 -14.88 9.96 -26.11
C PRO A 250 -14.50 11.09 -25.16
N SER A 251 -13.93 10.74 -24.01
CA SER A 251 -13.52 11.70 -22.97
C SER A 251 -12.42 11.11 -22.11
N VAL A 252 -11.73 11.96 -21.35
CA VAL A 252 -10.85 11.50 -20.27
C VAL A 252 -11.73 11.17 -19.05
N PHE A 253 -11.87 9.87 -18.74
CA PHE A 253 -12.68 9.41 -17.62
C PHE A 253 -11.82 9.27 -16.36
N GLY A 254 -12.13 10.05 -15.32
CA GLY A 254 -11.57 9.85 -13.98
C GLY A 254 -12.22 8.65 -13.27
N LYS A 255 -13.55 8.47 -13.48
CA LYS A 255 -14.32 7.37 -12.89
C LYS A 255 -15.55 7.05 -13.73
N PHE A 256 -15.98 5.81 -13.73
CA PHE A 256 -17.32 5.40 -14.14
C PHE A 256 -17.84 4.32 -13.19
N ASP A 257 -19.12 4.36 -12.86
CA ASP A 257 -19.75 3.41 -11.95
C ASP A 257 -21.23 3.21 -12.31
N ILE A 258 -21.63 1.95 -12.55
CA ILE A 258 -23.01 1.59 -12.90
C ILE A 258 -23.93 1.68 -11.69
N SER A 259 -25.16 2.15 -11.85
CA SER A 259 -26.18 2.13 -10.80
C SER A 259 -26.58 0.69 -10.40
N PRO A 260 -27.13 0.48 -9.20
CA PRO A 260 -27.56 -0.85 -8.75
C PRO A 260 -28.61 -1.51 -9.64
N ASP A 261 -29.49 -0.72 -10.27
CA ASP A 261 -30.53 -1.17 -11.20
C ASP A 261 -30.02 -1.37 -12.65
N GLY A 262 -28.78 -1.03 -12.93
CA GLY A 262 -28.15 -1.16 -14.25
C GLY A 262 -28.63 -0.17 -15.30
N ARG A 263 -29.47 0.82 -14.92
CA ARG A 263 -30.03 1.79 -15.85
C ARG A 263 -29.12 3.00 -16.08
N TYR A 264 -28.42 3.45 -15.05
CA TYR A 264 -27.61 4.66 -15.09
C TYR A 264 -26.14 4.37 -14.85
N VAL A 265 -25.28 5.26 -15.34
CA VAL A 265 -23.85 5.26 -14.99
C VAL A 265 -23.46 6.64 -14.47
N LEU A 266 -22.82 6.68 -13.32
CA LEU A 266 -22.14 7.85 -12.77
C LEU A 266 -20.79 7.96 -13.45
N VAL A 267 -20.50 9.09 -14.09
CA VAL A 267 -19.22 9.35 -14.75
C VAL A 267 -18.57 10.61 -14.21
N GLU A 268 -17.27 10.55 -14.03
CA GLU A 268 -16.41 11.71 -13.80
C GLU A 268 -15.56 11.92 -15.04
N ARG A 269 -15.65 13.10 -15.66
CA ARG A 269 -14.86 13.48 -16.83
C ARG A 269 -13.90 14.59 -16.46
N VAL A 270 -12.64 14.39 -16.77
CA VAL A 270 -11.57 15.37 -16.56
C VAL A 270 -11.53 16.35 -17.73
N HIS A 271 -11.29 17.63 -17.43
CA HIS A 271 -11.30 18.72 -18.43
C HIS A 271 -10.06 19.61 -18.30
N PRO A 272 -9.62 20.25 -19.40
CA PRO A 272 -8.73 21.39 -19.29
C PRO A 272 -9.40 22.58 -18.54
N PRO A 273 -8.63 23.56 -18.05
CA PRO A 273 -7.20 23.62 -18.13
C PRO A 273 -6.51 22.58 -17.23
N TYR A 274 -5.42 21.97 -17.72
CA TYR A 274 -4.61 21.07 -16.94
C TYR A 274 -3.56 21.85 -16.13
N SER A 275 -3.12 21.26 -15.01
CA SER A 275 -2.09 21.86 -14.17
C SER A 275 -0.72 21.25 -14.44
N TYR A 276 0.33 22.06 -14.37
CA TYR A 276 1.73 21.63 -14.36
C TYR A 276 2.28 21.48 -12.94
N GLN A 277 1.50 21.81 -11.93
CA GLN A 277 1.90 21.78 -10.51
C GLN A 277 1.24 20.65 -9.72
N SER A 278 0.17 20.04 -10.27
CA SER A 278 -0.60 19.00 -9.59
C SER A 278 -0.92 17.82 -10.50
N PRO A 279 -1.10 16.60 -9.94
CA PRO A 279 -1.50 15.42 -10.71
C PRO A 279 -2.98 15.44 -11.11
N ALA A 280 -3.33 14.60 -12.07
CA ALA A 280 -4.67 14.53 -12.69
C ALA A 280 -5.84 14.39 -11.70
N GLN A 281 -5.61 13.88 -10.49
CA GLN A 281 -6.65 13.79 -9.46
C GLN A 281 -7.17 15.16 -8.99
N PHE A 282 -6.40 16.23 -9.19
CA PHE A 282 -6.77 17.61 -8.83
C PHE A 282 -7.30 18.42 -10.01
N PHE A 283 -7.26 17.88 -11.24
CA PHE A 283 -7.73 18.58 -12.43
C PHE A 283 -9.24 18.84 -12.39
N PRO A 284 -9.72 19.87 -13.10
CA PRO A 284 -11.15 20.14 -13.23
C PRO A 284 -11.91 18.94 -13.76
N ARG A 285 -13.11 18.70 -13.22
CA ARG A 285 -13.95 17.59 -13.64
C ARG A 285 -15.44 17.87 -13.54
N SER A 286 -16.20 17.27 -14.43
CA SER A 286 -17.65 17.18 -14.34
C SER A 286 -18.08 15.81 -13.80
N ILE A 287 -19.06 15.81 -12.93
CA ILE A 287 -19.72 14.64 -12.39
C ILE A 287 -21.12 14.58 -12.99
N GLU A 288 -21.41 13.51 -13.72
CA GLU A 288 -22.66 13.37 -14.49
C GLU A 288 -23.28 11.99 -14.26
N VAL A 289 -24.62 11.94 -14.42
CA VAL A 289 -25.34 10.68 -14.57
C VAL A 289 -25.81 10.54 -16.00
N TRP A 290 -25.47 9.42 -16.62
CA TRP A 290 -25.93 9.08 -17.96
C TRP A 290 -26.95 7.95 -17.91
N ASP A 291 -28.06 8.07 -18.67
CA ASP A 291 -29.02 6.98 -18.89
C ASP A 291 -28.51 6.06 -20.01
N LEU A 292 -28.24 4.80 -19.66
CA LEU A 292 -27.73 3.82 -20.63
C LEU A 292 -28.76 3.47 -21.75
N LYS A 293 -30.05 3.67 -21.48
CA LYS A 293 -31.12 3.48 -22.51
C LYS A 293 -31.21 4.68 -23.43
N ALA A 294 -31.23 5.88 -22.87
CA ALA A 294 -31.29 7.13 -23.63
C ALA A 294 -29.95 7.50 -24.28
N LYS A 295 -28.83 6.89 -23.83
CA LYS A 295 -27.47 7.17 -24.33
C LYS A 295 -27.04 8.63 -24.18
N ALA A 296 -27.63 9.34 -23.23
CA ALA A 296 -27.45 10.77 -23.02
C ALA A 296 -27.21 11.08 -21.52
N SER A 297 -26.62 12.25 -21.27
CA SER A 297 -26.53 12.80 -19.91
C SER A 297 -27.94 13.18 -19.44
N VAL A 298 -28.32 12.70 -18.25
CA VAL A 298 -29.61 12.97 -17.62
C VAL A 298 -29.50 14.07 -16.58
N LYS A 299 -28.34 14.12 -15.90
CA LYS A 299 -28.08 15.05 -14.80
C LYS A 299 -26.62 15.43 -14.74
N HIS A 300 -26.33 16.72 -14.79
CA HIS A 300 -25.09 17.26 -14.25
C HIS A 300 -25.24 17.33 -12.73
N VAL A 301 -24.43 16.57 -12.02
CA VAL A 301 -24.50 16.50 -10.56
C VAL A 301 -23.63 17.60 -9.94
N SER A 302 -22.42 17.78 -10.47
CA SER A 302 -21.48 18.78 -9.99
C SER A 302 -20.42 19.09 -11.05
N ILE A 303 -19.91 20.32 -11.03
CA ILE A 303 -18.69 20.72 -11.72
C ILE A 303 -17.70 21.07 -10.59
N ARG A 304 -16.58 20.38 -10.55
CA ARG A 304 -15.51 20.63 -9.60
C ARG A 304 -14.35 21.31 -10.35
N PRO A 305 -13.98 22.55 -9.99
CA PRO A 305 -12.80 23.20 -10.55
C PRO A 305 -11.53 22.46 -10.12
N ALA A 306 -10.37 22.94 -10.53
CA ALA A 306 -9.10 22.48 -9.97
C ALA A 306 -9.09 22.60 -8.45
N THR A 307 -8.50 21.62 -7.77
CA THR A 307 -8.50 21.52 -6.30
C THR A 307 -7.08 21.57 -5.72
N GLU A 308 -6.13 22.09 -6.47
CA GLU A 308 -4.75 22.26 -6.03
C GLU A 308 -4.59 23.31 -4.93
N ASP A 309 -5.53 24.28 -4.85
CA ASP A 309 -5.56 25.35 -3.86
C ASP A 309 -6.28 25.00 -2.54
N VAL A 310 -6.56 23.74 -2.30
CA VAL A 310 -7.17 23.29 -1.04
C VAL A 310 -6.11 23.34 0.07
N VAL A 311 -6.41 24.06 1.14
CA VAL A 311 -5.53 24.19 2.32
C VAL A 311 -5.20 22.83 2.95
N THR A 312 -4.08 22.74 3.65
CA THR A 312 -3.69 21.49 4.35
C THR A 312 -4.77 21.03 5.32
N GLY A 313 -5.16 19.75 5.23
CA GLY A 313 -6.27 19.21 6.03
C GLY A 313 -7.66 19.64 5.59
N GLY A 314 -7.76 20.52 4.58
CA GLY A 314 -9.02 21.00 4.01
C GLY A 314 -9.63 20.03 3.00
N VAL A 315 -10.80 20.40 2.48
CA VAL A 315 -11.54 19.65 1.45
C VAL A 315 -12.11 20.61 0.40
N PRO A 316 -12.38 20.13 -0.83
CA PRO A 316 -13.04 20.96 -1.84
C PRO A 316 -14.38 21.51 -1.35
N LEU A 317 -14.68 22.77 -1.70
CA LEU A 317 -15.95 23.42 -1.40
C LEU A 317 -17.14 22.73 -2.09
N GLN A 318 -16.91 22.23 -3.30
CA GLN A 318 -17.96 21.57 -4.08
C GLN A 318 -18.26 20.16 -3.56
N PRO A 319 -19.47 19.64 -3.83
CA PRO A 319 -19.83 18.28 -3.48
C PRO A 319 -18.76 17.27 -3.92
N ARG A 320 -18.44 16.32 -3.04
CA ARG A 320 -17.35 15.35 -3.23
C ARG A 320 -17.78 13.92 -2.88
N GLY A 321 -17.00 12.92 -3.29
CA GLY A 321 -17.20 11.53 -2.92
C GLY A 321 -18.47 10.91 -3.51
N HIS A 322 -18.91 11.35 -4.69
CA HIS A 322 -20.12 10.85 -5.35
C HIS A 322 -20.04 9.33 -5.56
N HIS A 323 -21.09 8.62 -5.15
CA HIS A 323 -21.20 7.17 -5.31
C HIS A 323 -22.64 6.71 -5.27
N TRP A 324 -22.90 5.51 -5.79
CA TRP A 324 -24.22 4.88 -5.69
C TRP A 324 -24.44 4.27 -4.31
N ARG A 325 -25.62 4.51 -3.72
CA ARG A 325 -26.12 3.70 -2.63
C ARG A 325 -26.32 2.26 -3.15
N PRO A 326 -25.79 1.22 -2.49
CA PRO A 326 -25.83 -0.16 -3.02
C PRO A 326 -27.23 -0.77 -3.09
N THR A 327 -28.12 -0.32 -2.22
CA THR A 327 -29.48 -0.87 -2.00
C THR A 327 -30.57 0.10 -2.40
N GLY A 328 -31.62 -0.43 -3.04
CA GLY A 328 -32.72 0.36 -3.55
C GLY A 328 -32.57 0.79 -5.00
N PRO A 329 -33.43 1.68 -5.52
CA PRO A 329 -33.30 2.23 -6.87
C PRO A 329 -32.05 3.07 -7.01
N ALA A 330 -31.76 3.55 -8.23
CA ALA A 330 -30.58 4.37 -8.48
C ALA A 330 -30.61 5.64 -7.60
N THR A 331 -29.81 5.67 -6.56
CA THR A 331 -29.67 6.77 -5.61
C THR A 331 -28.21 7.16 -5.51
N ILE A 332 -27.89 8.43 -5.81
CA ILE A 332 -26.56 8.98 -5.65
C ILE A 332 -26.44 9.55 -4.23
N ALA A 333 -25.28 9.29 -3.59
CA ALA A 333 -24.89 9.96 -2.35
C ALA A 333 -23.60 10.74 -2.57
N TRP A 334 -23.44 11.85 -1.81
CA TRP A 334 -22.24 12.70 -1.82
C TRP A 334 -22.07 13.41 -0.49
N ILE A 335 -20.96 14.11 -0.32
CA ILE A 335 -20.62 14.86 0.87
C ILE A 335 -20.44 16.34 0.52
N GLU A 336 -20.95 17.22 1.36
CA GLU A 336 -20.80 18.67 1.27
C GLU A 336 -20.11 19.22 2.52
N ALA A 337 -19.16 20.14 2.32
CA ALA A 337 -18.47 20.84 3.39
C ALA A 337 -19.35 22.01 3.88
N LEU A 338 -19.48 22.17 5.21
CA LEU A 338 -20.27 23.23 5.85
C LEU A 338 -19.39 24.35 6.39
N ASP A 339 -18.10 24.12 6.55
CA ASP A 339 -17.09 25.08 6.99
C ASP A 339 -16.36 25.77 5.83
N GLY A 340 -16.87 25.65 4.62
CA GLY A 340 -16.20 26.18 3.42
C GLY A 340 -14.96 25.36 3.00
N GLY A 341 -14.81 24.16 3.53
CA GLY A 341 -13.67 23.27 3.26
C GLY A 341 -12.40 23.63 4.06
N ASP A 342 -12.47 24.62 4.91
CA ASP A 342 -11.36 25.15 5.71
C ASP A 342 -11.42 24.59 7.16
N PRO A 343 -10.43 23.78 7.58
CA PRO A 343 -10.43 23.18 8.91
C PRO A 343 -10.21 24.19 10.05
N SER A 344 -9.74 25.41 9.76
CA SER A 344 -9.53 26.46 10.76
C SER A 344 -10.82 27.12 11.21
N ARG A 345 -11.91 27.01 10.43
CA ARG A 345 -13.21 27.58 10.78
C ARG A 345 -13.87 26.78 11.90
N GLU A 346 -14.35 27.47 12.91
CA GLU A 346 -15.19 26.89 13.97
C GLU A 346 -16.63 26.80 13.50
N VAL A 347 -17.18 25.60 13.49
CA VAL A 347 -18.57 25.29 13.11
C VAL A 347 -19.07 24.08 13.90
N ASP A 348 -20.38 24.02 14.15
CA ASP A 348 -21.00 22.86 14.84
C ASP A 348 -20.86 21.58 14.04
N TYR A 349 -20.98 21.67 12.71
CA TYR A 349 -20.85 20.54 11.80
C TYR A 349 -19.94 20.90 10.62
N ARG A 350 -18.95 20.06 10.35
CA ARG A 350 -18.01 20.25 9.26
C ARG A 350 -18.48 19.70 7.94
N ASP A 351 -19.21 18.57 7.98
CA ASP A 351 -19.72 17.90 6.79
C ASP A 351 -21.19 17.50 6.93
N ARG A 352 -21.88 17.37 5.78
CA ARG A 352 -23.15 16.66 5.69
C ARG A 352 -23.14 15.63 4.57
N VAL A 353 -23.82 14.52 4.79
CA VAL A 353 -24.02 13.47 3.80
C VAL A 353 -25.39 13.67 3.14
N MET A 354 -25.41 13.76 1.81
CA MET A 354 -26.58 14.03 0.99
C MET A 354 -26.88 12.85 0.07
N MET A 355 -28.14 12.71 -0.38
CA MET A 355 -28.53 11.77 -1.41
C MET A 355 -29.64 12.31 -2.32
N LEU A 356 -29.68 11.76 -3.54
CA LEU A 356 -30.69 12.08 -4.55
C LEU A 356 -31.06 10.80 -5.33
N GLU A 357 -32.36 10.50 -5.36
CA GLU A 357 -32.91 9.32 -6.03
C GLU A 357 -33.31 9.63 -7.46
N ALA A 358 -33.24 8.63 -8.34
CA ALA A 358 -33.73 8.71 -9.71
C ALA A 358 -35.25 9.07 -9.72
N PRO A 359 -35.70 9.89 -10.68
CA PRO A 359 -35.02 10.33 -11.91
C PRO A 359 -34.14 11.58 -11.75
N PHE A 360 -33.70 11.94 -10.55
CA PHE A 360 -32.76 13.03 -10.21
C PHE A 360 -33.34 14.44 -10.44
N THR A 361 -34.64 14.56 -10.54
CA THR A 361 -35.39 15.84 -10.71
C THR A 361 -35.89 16.39 -9.38
N GLY A 362 -35.91 15.56 -8.32
CA GLY A 362 -36.34 15.94 -6.99
C GLY A 362 -35.32 16.80 -6.25
N ARG A 363 -35.64 17.15 -4.99
CA ARG A 363 -34.67 17.79 -4.06
C ARG A 363 -33.80 16.73 -3.42
N ALA A 364 -32.50 17.03 -3.35
CA ALA A 364 -31.58 16.23 -2.54
C ALA A 364 -31.99 16.29 -1.06
N ARG A 365 -31.90 15.15 -0.38
CA ARG A 365 -32.16 15.10 1.06
C ARG A 365 -30.88 14.78 1.84
N LYS A 366 -30.81 15.34 3.03
CA LYS A 366 -29.76 15.06 3.99
C LYS A 366 -29.96 13.65 4.57
N ILE A 367 -28.85 12.95 4.80
CA ILE A 367 -28.80 11.72 5.58
C ILE A 367 -28.42 12.07 7.02
N THR A 368 -27.26 12.72 7.20
CA THR A 368 -26.72 13.07 8.53
C THR A 368 -25.81 14.30 8.44
N TYR A 369 -25.62 14.96 9.59
CA TYR A 369 -24.57 15.93 9.85
C TYR A 369 -23.40 15.27 10.61
N LEU A 370 -22.18 15.76 10.39
CA LEU A 370 -20.98 15.26 11.05
C LEU A 370 -20.20 16.42 11.67
N GLU A 371 -19.88 16.30 12.95
CA GLU A 371 -19.06 17.28 13.69
C GLU A 371 -17.65 17.39 13.10
N ASN A 372 -17.13 16.28 12.59
CA ASN A 372 -15.81 16.16 11.99
C ASN A 372 -15.88 15.81 10.51
N ARG A 373 -14.73 15.63 9.85
CA ARG A 373 -14.68 15.27 8.44
C ARG A 373 -15.22 13.88 8.18
N PHE A 374 -16.09 13.76 7.19
CA PHE A 374 -16.52 12.48 6.66
C PHE A 374 -15.30 11.63 6.25
N SER A 375 -15.27 10.41 6.72
CA SER A 375 -14.23 9.45 6.37
C SER A 375 -14.75 8.28 5.53
N LYS A 376 -15.90 7.69 5.91
CA LYS A 376 -16.44 6.52 5.21
C LYS A 376 -17.91 6.29 5.53
N ILE A 377 -18.64 5.70 4.58
CA ILE A 377 -19.98 5.14 4.82
C ILE A 377 -19.98 3.65 4.49
N TYR A 378 -20.54 2.84 5.38
CA TYR A 378 -20.82 1.42 5.19
C TYR A 378 -22.33 1.27 5.06
N TRP A 379 -22.80 1.18 3.83
CA TRP A 379 -24.19 0.91 3.54
C TRP A 379 -24.57 -0.51 3.95
N GLY A 380 -25.67 -0.68 4.68
CA GLY A 380 -26.22 -2.00 4.97
C GLY A 380 -26.83 -2.67 3.72
N GLN A 381 -26.97 -3.98 3.76
CA GLN A 381 -27.72 -4.71 2.72
C GLN A 381 -29.24 -4.46 2.82
N THR A 382 -29.71 -3.95 3.94
CA THR A 382 -31.04 -3.37 4.12
C THR A 382 -31.01 -1.86 3.95
N ARG A 383 -32.14 -1.26 3.54
CA ARG A 383 -32.15 0.18 3.21
C ARG A 383 -32.05 1.11 4.42
N ASN A 384 -32.55 0.67 5.56
CA ASN A 384 -32.66 1.45 6.80
C ASN A 384 -31.41 1.42 7.69
N VAL A 385 -30.28 0.88 7.22
CA VAL A 385 -29.06 0.75 8.01
C VAL A 385 -27.85 1.27 7.23
N ALA A 386 -27.13 2.21 7.81
CA ALA A 386 -25.79 2.59 7.39
C ALA A 386 -24.93 2.92 8.61
N LEU A 387 -23.60 2.67 8.51
CA LEU A 387 -22.64 3.20 9.47
C LEU A 387 -21.86 4.33 8.81
N VAL A 388 -21.88 5.50 9.41
CA VAL A 388 -21.13 6.67 8.93
C VAL A 388 -19.98 6.94 9.88
N ARG A 389 -18.78 7.02 9.35
CA ARG A 389 -17.56 7.30 10.09
C ARG A 389 -17.06 8.70 9.80
N GLU A 390 -16.80 9.45 10.84
CA GLU A 390 -16.10 10.72 10.80
C GLU A 390 -14.71 10.61 11.41
N TYR A 391 -13.84 11.55 11.08
CA TYR A 391 -12.45 11.60 11.50
C TYR A 391 -12.08 12.99 12.03
N GLU A 392 -11.62 13.02 13.28
CA GLU A 392 -11.07 14.18 13.95
C GLU A 392 -9.54 14.15 13.85
N SER A 393 -8.96 15.02 13.02
CA SER A 393 -7.53 15.00 12.71
C SER A 393 -6.65 15.47 13.88
N SER A 394 -7.13 16.40 14.71
CA SER A 394 -6.37 16.94 15.85
C SER A 394 -6.03 15.88 16.89
N ARG A 395 -6.94 14.91 17.11
CA ARG A 395 -6.81 13.83 18.08
C ARG A 395 -6.50 12.48 17.48
N ASN A 396 -6.42 12.38 16.15
CA ASN A 396 -6.33 11.10 15.42
C ASN A 396 -7.44 10.12 15.87
N TRP A 397 -8.72 10.56 15.75
CA TRP A 397 -9.85 9.91 16.38
C TRP A 397 -10.98 9.61 15.39
N TYR A 398 -11.63 8.46 15.54
CA TYR A 398 -12.85 8.09 14.80
C TYR A 398 -14.06 8.11 15.70
N LYS A 399 -15.18 8.62 15.16
CA LYS A 399 -16.54 8.35 15.64
C LYS A 399 -17.32 7.62 14.55
N ILE A 400 -18.11 6.62 14.91
CA ILE A 400 -18.89 5.80 13.99
C ILE A 400 -20.35 5.83 14.43
N TRP A 401 -21.20 6.32 13.55
CA TRP A 401 -22.61 6.54 13.79
C TRP A 401 -23.46 5.50 13.07
N LEU A 402 -24.46 4.94 13.75
CA LEU A 402 -25.53 4.18 13.16
C LEU A 402 -26.61 5.15 12.69
N VAL A 403 -26.95 5.09 11.41
CA VAL A 403 -27.84 6.04 10.73
C VAL A 403 -28.92 5.27 9.98
N ASP A 404 -30.17 5.78 10.01
CA ASP A 404 -31.22 5.32 9.09
C ASP A 404 -31.32 6.29 7.89
N PRO A 405 -30.78 5.89 6.72
CA PRO A 405 -30.76 6.79 5.57
C PRO A 405 -32.14 7.10 4.99
N ASP A 406 -33.15 6.26 5.24
CA ASP A 406 -34.50 6.45 4.72
C ASP A 406 -35.39 7.28 5.65
N ASN A 407 -35.06 7.37 6.96
CA ASN A 407 -35.80 8.10 7.99
C ASN A 407 -34.90 9.10 8.72
N PRO A 408 -34.60 10.26 8.12
CA PRO A 408 -33.65 11.23 8.68
C PRO A 408 -34.14 11.91 9.98
N ASP A 409 -35.40 11.67 10.41
CA ASP A 409 -35.98 12.13 11.66
C ASP A 409 -35.63 11.20 12.85
N ILE A 410 -35.16 9.98 12.57
CA ILE A 410 -34.64 9.09 13.60
C ILE A 410 -33.24 9.60 14.00
N PRO A 411 -32.98 9.90 15.28
CA PRO A 411 -31.68 10.37 15.71
C PRO A 411 -30.56 9.36 15.42
N ASP A 412 -29.45 9.88 14.94
CA ASP A 412 -28.23 9.08 14.76
C ASP A 412 -27.72 8.58 16.12
N ARG A 413 -27.23 7.35 16.17
CA ARG A 413 -26.76 6.73 17.41
C ARG A 413 -25.26 6.49 17.31
N LEU A 414 -24.49 7.05 18.26
CA LEU A 414 -23.05 6.81 18.36
C LEU A 414 -22.81 5.34 18.72
N LEU A 415 -22.10 4.62 17.83
CA LEU A 415 -21.81 3.22 18.02
C LEU A 415 -20.41 3.03 18.63
N TRP A 416 -19.43 3.74 18.10
CA TRP A 416 -18.05 3.69 18.60
C TRP A 416 -17.36 5.06 18.51
N SER A 417 -16.49 5.29 19.50
CA SER A 417 -15.60 6.45 19.55
C SER A 417 -14.25 5.97 20.07
N HIS A 418 -13.21 6.02 19.23
CA HIS A 418 -11.91 5.51 19.61
C HIS A 418 -10.76 6.14 18.80
N SER A 419 -9.54 6.08 19.36
CA SER A 419 -8.33 6.47 18.61
C SER A 419 -8.14 5.58 17.37
N VAL A 420 -7.61 6.16 16.31
CA VAL A 420 -7.17 5.40 15.11
C VAL A 420 -6.11 4.36 15.46
N ASP A 421 -5.29 4.64 16.49
CA ASP A 421 -4.19 3.79 16.94
C ASP A 421 -4.61 2.73 17.97
N GLU A 422 -5.87 2.75 18.43
CA GLU A 422 -6.40 1.76 19.36
C GLU A 422 -6.51 0.38 18.69
N ARG A 423 -5.77 -0.60 19.20
CA ARG A 423 -5.73 -1.98 18.68
C ARG A 423 -6.46 -2.96 19.58
N TYR A 424 -6.22 -2.86 20.90
CA TYR A 424 -6.71 -3.85 21.87
C TYR A 424 -8.23 -3.79 22.05
N ARG A 425 -8.80 -2.59 21.97
CA ARG A 425 -10.25 -2.36 22.09
C ARG A 425 -10.93 -2.08 20.75
N HIS A 426 -10.21 -2.27 19.65
CA HIS A 426 -10.76 -2.01 18.31
C HIS A 426 -11.96 -2.93 18.06
N PRO A 427 -13.15 -2.40 17.73
CA PRO A 427 -14.38 -3.20 17.61
C PRO A 427 -14.40 -4.17 16.44
N GLY A 428 -13.43 -4.08 15.54
CA GLY A 428 -13.43 -4.77 14.26
C GLY A 428 -14.01 -3.90 13.14
N TYR A 429 -14.06 -4.47 11.95
CA TYR A 429 -14.60 -3.84 10.75
C TYR A 429 -15.84 -4.56 10.27
N PRO A 430 -16.88 -3.84 9.79
CA PRO A 430 -18.07 -4.45 9.23
C PRO A 430 -17.73 -5.37 8.06
N LEU A 431 -18.20 -6.61 8.11
CA LEU A 431 -18.05 -7.54 7.02
C LEU A 431 -18.94 -7.14 5.85
N MET A 432 -18.30 -6.98 4.69
CA MET A 432 -18.95 -6.60 3.45
C MET A 432 -19.28 -7.82 2.61
N ARG A 433 -20.47 -7.86 2.01
CA ARG A 433 -20.82 -8.85 0.98
C ARG A 433 -21.06 -8.20 -0.37
N GLN A 434 -20.90 -8.93 -1.43
CA GLN A 434 -21.37 -8.55 -2.75
C GLN A 434 -22.86 -8.86 -2.87
N LEU A 435 -23.63 -7.85 -3.30
CA LEU A 435 -25.06 -8.00 -3.56
C LEU A 435 -25.28 -8.59 -4.98
N PRO A 436 -26.49 -9.11 -5.28
CA PRO A 436 -26.84 -9.61 -6.61
C PRO A 436 -26.66 -8.60 -7.75
N ASN A 437 -26.66 -7.31 -7.46
CA ASN A 437 -26.40 -6.24 -8.41
C ASN A 437 -24.90 -5.89 -8.57
N GLY A 438 -24.00 -6.65 -7.94
CA GLY A 438 -22.56 -6.43 -8.01
C GLY A 438 -22.00 -5.36 -7.07
N LYS A 439 -22.85 -4.60 -6.38
CA LYS A 439 -22.40 -3.63 -5.36
C LYS A 439 -22.02 -4.35 -4.08
N ARG A 440 -21.25 -3.67 -3.25
CA ARG A 440 -20.88 -4.18 -1.93
C ARG A 440 -21.64 -3.45 -0.85
N ALA A 441 -22.23 -4.19 0.07
CA ALA A 441 -22.90 -3.68 1.25
C ALA A 441 -22.43 -4.43 2.50
N MET A 442 -22.56 -3.77 3.65
CA MET A 442 -22.35 -4.37 4.95
C MET A 442 -23.40 -5.48 5.15
N ARG A 443 -22.94 -6.66 5.55
CA ARG A 443 -23.82 -7.77 5.83
C ARG A 443 -24.71 -7.45 7.04
N VAL A 444 -26.00 -7.57 6.84
CA VAL A 444 -27.03 -7.40 7.88
C VAL A 444 -27.91 -8.65 7.88
N HIS A 445 -28.11 -9.28 9.01
CA HIS A 445 -29.06 -10.36 9.17
C HIS A 445 -29.94 -10.08 10.39
N GLN A 446 -31.26 -10.05 10.20
CA GLN A 446 -32.20 -9.53 11.18
C GLN A 446 -31.77 -8.11 11.61
N ASN A 447 -31.52 -7.86 12.87
CA ASN A 447 -31.02 -6.57 13.37
C ASN A 447 -29.52 -6.57 13.67
N SER A 448 -28.75 -7.52 13.13
CA SER A 448 -27.35 -7.69 13.49
C SER A 448 -26.43 -7.48 12.31
N ILE A 449 -25.23 -6.96 12.58
CA ILE A 449 -24.09 -6.89 11.67
C ILE A 449 -22.98 -7.83 12.14
N TYR A 450 -22.08 -8.15 11.22
CA TYR A 450 -20.90 -8.97 11.50
C TYR A 450 -19.64 -8.14 11.46
N LEU A 451 -18.78 -8.34 12.46
CA LEU A 451 -17.52 -7.61 12.63
C LEU A 451 -16.37 -8.59 12.62
N ASN A 452 -15.35 -8.35 11.81
CA ASN A 452 -14.08 -9.06 11.90
C ASN A 452 -12.97 -8.12 12.32
N GLY A 453 -12.03 -8.60 13.11
CA GLY A 453 -10.91 -7.81 13.58
C GLY A 453 -9.69 -8.65 13.91
N ASN A 454 -8.59 -7.97 14.18
CA ASN A 454 -7.33 -8.62 14.52
C ASN A 454 -7.34 -9.21 15.93
N GLY A 455 -8.17 -8.69 16.85
CA GLY A 455 -8.19 -9.13 18.24
C GLY A 455 -6.82 -8.99 18.91
N SER A 456 -6.17 -7.85 18.71
CA SER A 456 -4.83 -7.60 19.23
C SER A 456 -4.81 -7.63 20.76
N SER A 457 -3.73 -8.17 21.33
CA SER A 457 -3.46 -8.27 22.76
C SER A 457 -1.97 -8.14 23.02
N THR A 458 -1.55 -8.16 24.27
CA THR A 458 -0.14 -8.20 24.67
C THR A 458 0.61 -9.43 24.15
N GLU A 459 -0.11 -10.50 23.85
CA GLU A 459 0.44 -11.77 23.31
C GLU A 459 0.42 -11.82 21.78
N GLY A 460 -0.13 -10.80 21.13
CA GLY A 460 -0.27 -10.70 19.70
C GLY A 460 -1.71 -10.72 19.21
N ASP A 461 -1.87 -10.74 17.90
CA ASP A 461 -3.17 -10.73 17.22
C ASP A 461 -3.84 -12.11 17.30
N ARG A 462 -5.10 -12.13 17.74
CA ARG A 462 -6.00 -13.29 17.75
C ARG A 462 -7.29 -12.94 17.02
N PRO A 463 -7.34 -13.05 15.68
CA PRO A 463 -8.49 -12.65 14.89
C PRO A 463 -9.82 -13.23 15.36
N PHE A 464 -10.88 -12.45 15.18
CA PHE A 464 -12.22 -12.81 15.61
C PHE A 464 -13.28 -12.51 14.54
N LEU A 465 -14.44 -13.14 14.71
CA LEU A 465 -15.71 -12.82 14.05
C LEU A 465 -16.77 -12.66 15.12
N ASP A 466 -17.41 -11.50 15.14
CA ASP A 466 -18.50 -11.20 16.07
C ASP A 466 -19.77 -10.85 15.33
N ARG A 467 -20.89 -11.07 16.00
CA ARG A 467 -22.22 -10.59 15.66
C ARG A 467 -22.58 -9.47 16.63
N LEU A 468 -23.00 -8.31 16.13
CA LEU A 468 -23.45 -7.18 16.91
C LEU A 468 -24.93 -6.91 16.62
N ASP A 469 -25.77 -7.00 17.63
CA ASP A 469 -27.17 -6.57 17.56
C ASP A 469 -27.24 -5.04 17.58
N LEU A 470 -27.86 -4.42 16.57
CA LEU A 470 -27.94 -2.97 16.40
C LEU A 470 -29.05 -2.30 17.25
N VAL A 471 -29.93 -3.11 17.87
CA VAL A 471 -31.00 -2.62 18.76
C VAL A 471 -30.52 -2.61 20.19
N LYS A 472 -30.00 -3.75 20.66
CA LYS A 472 -29.55 -3.98 22.03
C LYS A 472 -28.11 -3.55 22.27
N PHE A 473 -27.29 -3.46 21.20
CA PHE A 473 -25.83 -3.26 21.23
C PHE A 473 -25.07 -4.40 21.95
N GLU A 474 -25.68 -5.57 21.99
CA GLU A 474 -25.06 -6.77 22.51
C GLU A 474 -24.15 -7.41 21.45
N ARG A 475 -22.99 -7.88 21.90
CA ARG A 475 -21.97 -8.49 21.06
C ARG A 475 -21.83 -9.96 21.41
N GLU A 476 -21.88 -10.80 20.40
CA GLU A 476 -21.70 -12.24 20.51
C GLU A 476 -20.46 -12.66 19.71
N HIS A 477 -19.57 -13.44 20.33
CA HIS A 477 -18.42 -14.01 19.66
C HIS A 477 -18.82 -15.27 18.89
N LEU A 478 -18.73 -15.23 17.56
CA LEU A 478 -18.97 -16.38 16.70
C LEU A 478 -17.69 -17.19 16.45
N PHE A 479 -16.54 -16.53 16.43
CA PHE A 479 -15.23 -17.13 16.24
C PHE A 479 -14.14 -16.30 16.90
N LYS A 480 -13.21 -16.97 17.55
CA LYS A 480 -11.95 -16.38 18.01
C LYS A 480 -10.80 -17.34 17.67
N CYS A 481 -9.72 -16.82 17.13
CA CYS A 481 -8.53 -17.59 16.81
C CYS A 481 -7.94 -18.25 18.07
N SER A 482 -7.55 -19.53 17.96
CA SER A 482 -6.85 -20.25 19.02
C SER A 482 -5.47 -19.63 19.31
N GLU A 483 -4.89 -19.99 20.46
CA GLU A 483 -3.62 -19.40 20.95
C GLU A 483 -2.39 -19.86 20.17
N ASP A 484 -2.48 -21.03 19.55
CA ASP A 484 -1.40 -21.73 18.85
C ASP A 484 -1.30 -21.44 17.35
N SER A 485 -2.17 -20.59 16.83
CA SER A 485 -2.29 -20.35 15.39
C SER A 485 -2.64 -18.90 15.08
N TYR A 486 -2.64 -18.57 13.79
CA TYR A 486 -3.23 -17.33 13.27
C TYR A 486 -4.28 -17.69 12.23
N GLU A 487 -5.55 -17.53 12.58
CA GLU A 487 -6.68 -17.86 11.72
C GLU A 487 -7.63 -16.66 11.63
N ALA A 488 -7.79 -16.11 10.43
CA ALA A 488 -8.62 -14.93 10.19
C ALA A 488 -9.80 -15.28 9.28
N VAL A 489 -10.99 -14.77 9.60
CA VAL A 489 -12.18 -14.90 8.77
C VAL A 489 -12.04 -14.00 7.54
N VAL A 490 -12.16 -14.58 6.34
CA VAL A 490 -12.06 -13.88 5.06
C VAL A 490 -13.39 -13.65 4.37
N ALA A 491 -14.38 -14.50 4.64
CA ALA A 491 -15.75 -14.35 4.14
C ALA A 491 -16.74 -15.10 5.00
N VAL A 492 -17.96 -14.57 5.13
CA VAL A 492 -19.11 -15.29 5.66
C VAL A 492 -19.97 -15.73 4.48
N THR A 493 -20.29 -17.02 4.38
CA THR A 493 -20.98 -17.64 3.25
C THR A 493 -22.47 -17.88 3.50
N SER A 494 -22.90 -18.09 4.75
CA SER A 494 -24.33 -18.18 5.13
C SER A 494 -24.88 -16.81 5.55
N ASP A 495 -26.20 -16.61 5.46
CA ASP A 495 -26.82 -15.34 5.85
C ASP A 495 -26.81 -15.10 7.36
N ASP A 496 -26.95 -16.13 8.15
CA ASP A 496 -26.97 -16.11 9.61
C ASP A 496 -25.58 -16.11 10.28
N GLY A 497 -24.51 -16.18 9.50
CA GLY A 497 -23.12 -16.25 10.02
C GLY A 497 -22.68 -17.63 10.48
N SER A 498 -23.54 -18.67 10.32
CA SER A 498 -23.24 -20.03 10.75
C SER A 498 -22.16 -20.72 9.90
N GLN A 499 -21.88 -20.21 8.68
CA GLN A 499 -20.84 -20.74 7.81
C GLN A 499 -19.92 -19.63 7.29
N TYR A 500 -18.63 -19.86 7.37
CA TYR A 500 -17.61 -18.87 7.00
C TYR A 500 -16.32 -19.51 6.50
N VAL A 501 -15.57 -18.76 5.71
CA VAL A 501 -14.25 -19.15 5.20
C VAL A 501 -13.19 -18.47 6.03
N THR A 502 -12.20 -19.24 6.47
CA THR A 502 -11.01 -18.75 7.17
C THR A 502 -9.75 -18.94 6.34
N ARG A 503 -8.73 -18.15 6.64
CA ARG A 503 -7.34 -18.37 6.25
C ARG A 503 -6.54 -18.63 7.51
N ARG A 504 -6.03 -19.86 7.64
CA ARG A 504 -5.27 -20.32 8.79
C ARG A 504 -3.81 -20.56 8.42
N GLU A 505 -2.94 -20.23 9.34
CA GLU A 505 -1.50 -20.47 9.32
C GLU A 505 -0.98 -20.69 10.73
N THR A 506 0.18 -21.34 10.86
CA THR A 506 0.98 -21.36 12.08
C THR A 506 2.40 -20.91 11.76
N SER A 507 3.31 -20.89 12.73
CA SER A 507 4.73 -20.67 12.45
C SER A 507 5.29 -21.69 11.46
N GLU A 508 4.74 -22.91 11.43
CA GLU A 508 5.21 -24.05 10.65
C GLU A 508 4.31 -24.39 9.46
N GLU A 509 2.98 -24.21 9.61
CA GLU A 509 2.01 -24.54 8.57
C GLU A 509 1.78 -23.37 7.63
N HIS A 510 2.00 -23.61 6.33
CA HIS A 510 1.77 -22.64 5.28
C HIS A 510 0.29 -22.19 5.24
N PRO A 511 0.00 -20.90 5.00
CA PRO A 511 -1.38 -20.42 4.93
C PRO A 511 -2.25 -21.18 3.95
N ASN A 512 -3.41 -21.66 4.44
CA ASN A 512 -4.43 -22.32 3.64
C ASN A 512 -5.84 -21.84 4.02
N TYR A 513 -6.78 -22.05 3.12
CA TYR A 513 -8.17 -21.65 3.29
C TYR A 513 -9.02 -22.83 3.71
N PHE A 514 -9.96 -22.59 4.63
CA PHE A 514 -10.85 -23.60 5.21
C PHE A 514 -12.29 -23.08 5.24
N LEU A 515 -13.24 -23.97 5.00
CA LEU A 515 -14.65 -23.75 5.30
C LEU A 515 -14.91 -24.22 6.74
N ARG A 516 -15.54 -23.35 7.52
CA ARG A 516 -15.91 -23.59 8.91
C ARG A 516 -17.41 -23.45 9.10
N LYS A 517 -17.95 -24.19 10.07
CA LYS A 517 -19.30 -24.00 10.58
C LYS A 517 -19.24 -23.55 12.03
N LEU A 518 -20.21 -22.74 12.43
CA LEU A 518 -20.36 -22.33 13.82
C LEU A 518 -20.61 -23.55 14.72
N ASN A 519 -19.95 -23.60 15.87
CA ASN A 519 -20.01 -24.68 16.84
C ASN A 519 -19.54 -26.06 16.32
N ASP A 520 -18.84 -26.08 15.18
CA ASP A 520 -18.25 -27.32 14.64
C ASP A 520 -16.71 -27.13 14.65
N PRO A 521 -15.97 -28.00 15.38
CA PRO A 521 -14.51 -27.91 15.42
C PRO A 521 -13.86 -28.30 14.09
N GLU A 522 -14.58 -28.97 13.19
CA GLU A 522 -14.06 -29.42 11.91
C GLU A 522 -13.71 -28.23 10.99
N ARG A 523 -12.58 -28.34 10.32
CA ARG A 523 -12.08 -27.40 9.29
C ARG A 523 -11.98 -28.14 7.97
N LYS A 524 -12.88 -27.88 7.03
CA LYS A 524 -12.84 -28.49 5.70
C LYS A 524 -11.88 -27.72 4.79
N PRO A 525 -10.77 -28.31 4.30
CA PRO A 525 -9.77 -27.59 3.52
C PRO A 525 -10.31 -27.21 2.14
N LEU A 526 -10.17 -25.94 1.79
CA LEU A 526 -10.47 -25.40 0.45
C LEU A 526 -9.23 -25.38 -0.44
N THR A 527 -8.03 -25.24 0.16
CA THR A 527 -6.75 -25.26 -0.52
C THR A 527 -5.74 -26.13 0.21
N GLN A 528 -4.67 -26.54 -0.49
CA GLN A 528 -3.57 -27.35 0.06
C GLN A 528 -2.23 -26.81 -0.48
N PHE A 529 -1.97 -25.51 -0.27
CA PHE A 529 -0.73 -24.89 -0.67
C PHE A 529 0.42 -25.42 0.19
N LYS A 530 1.53 -25.70 -0.46
CA LYS A 530 2.75 -26.19 0.21
C LYS A 530 3.69 -25.04 0.49
N ASP A 531 4.51 -25.20 1.52
CA ASP A 531 5.59 -24.26 1.82
C ASP A 531 6.59 -24.21 0.65
N PRO A 532 6.82 -23.02 0.10
CA PRO A 532 7.73 -22.85 -1.03
C PRO A 532 9.21 -22.81 -0.65
N ALA A 533 9.56 -22.71 0.65
CA ALA A 533 10.91 -22.52 1.16
C ALA A 533 11.04 -23.06 2.59
N LYS A 534 11.24 -24.36 2.69
CA LYS A 534 11.25 -25.06 3.98
C LYS A 534 12.41 -24.64 4.89
N SER A 535 13.58 -24.31 4.34
CA SER A 535 14.74 -23.86 5.09
C SER A 535 14.45 -22.61 5.95
N LEU A 536 13.45 -21.81 5.56
CA LEU A 536 13.04 -20.64 6.35
C LEU A 536 12.24 -20.99 7.61
N ARG A 537 11.80 -22.25 7.77
CA ARG A 537 11.04 -22.70 8.95
C ARG A 537 11.93 -22.88 10.18
N GLU A 538 13.21 -23.07 9.95
CA GLU A 538 14.18 -23.24 11.04
C GLU A 538 14.50 -21.93 11.77
N VAL A 539 14.16 -20.78 11.19
CA VAL A 539 14.27 -19.47 11.84
C VAL A 539 13.21 -19.37 12.93
N GLN A 540 13.66 -19.40 14.18
CA GLN A 540 12.78 -19.21 15.34
C GLN A 540 12.35 -17.76 15.45
N LYS A 541 11.18 -17.52 16.05
CA LYS A 541 10.70 -16.17 16.33
C LYS A 541 10.03 -16.09 17.69
N LYS A 542 10.27 -15.00 18.38
CA LYS A 542 9.71 -14.70 19.70
C LYS A 542 9.24 -13.26 19.74
N LEU A 543 8.00 -13.04 20.13
CA LEU A 543 7.49 -11.72 20.48
C LEU A 543 7.99 -11.38 21.89
N ILE A 544 8.60 -10.22 22.07
CA ILE A 544 8.99 -9.71 23.37
C ILE A 544 8.37 -8.34 23.62
N THR A 545 8.06 -8.06 24.87
CA THR A 545 7.64 -6.75 25.36
C THR A 545 8.63 -6.28 26.43
N TYR A 546 8.88 -4.99 26.47
CA TYR A 546 9.81 -4.36 27.40
C TYR A 546 9.42 -2.89 27.58
N ASP A 547 9.89 -2.28 28.67
CA ASP A 547 9.57 -0.90 28.99
C ASP A 547 10.73 0.03 28.62
N ARG A 548 10.43 1.18 28.06
CA ARG A 548 11.30 2.33 27.96
C ARG A 548 11.44 2.98 29.34
N ALA A 549 12.51 3.71 29.58
CA ALA A 549 12.80 4.32 30.89
C ALA A 549 11.68 5.24 31.43
N ASP A 550 10.90 5.85 30.55
CA ASP A 550 9.74 6.69 30.90
C ASP A 550 8.43 5.88 31.12
N GLY A 551 8.49 4.55 31.08
CA GLY A 551 7.37 3.66 31.30
C GLY A 551 6.48 3.41 30.05
N VAL A 552 6.89 3.86 28.88
CA VAL A 552 6.23 3.48 27.63
C VAL A 552 6.57 2.03 27.30
N MET A 553 5.55 1.16 27.30
CA MET A 553 5.72 -0.24 26.91
C MET A 553 6.05 -0.33 25.41
N LEU A 554 7.04 -1.12 25.05
CA LEU A 554 7.50 -1.37 23.69
C LEU A 554 7.47 -2.86 23.38
N ASN A 555 7.60 -3.20 22.10
CA ASN A 555 7.67 -4.59 21.66
C ASN A 555 8.49 -4.76 20.38
N CYS A 556 8.96 -5.96 20.15
CA CYS A 556 9.55 -6.35 18.88
C CYS A 556 9.39 -7.86 18.62
N MET A 557 9.57 -8.26 17.38
CA MET A 557 9.68 -9.66 16.98
C MET A 557 11.16 -10.02 16.81
N VAL A 558 11.68 -10.86 17.69
CA VAL A 558 13.04 -11.39 17.62
C VAL A 558 13.05 -12.60 16.70
N HIS A 559 13.85 -12.56 15.62
CA HIS A 559 14.15 -13.71 14.79
C HIS A 559 15.54 -14.24 15.11
N LEU A 560 15.64 -15.54 15.38
CA LEU A 560 16.85 -16.21 15.80
C LEU A 560 17.32 -17.23 14.76
N PRO A 561 18.64 -17.48 14.66
CA PRO A 561 19.19 -18.45 13.73
C PRO A 561 18.61 -19.85 13.94
N PRO A 562 18.63 -20.70 12.89
CA PRO A 562 18.33 -22.11 13.03
C PRO A 562 19.14 -22.78 14.16
N GLY A 563 18.45 -23.59 14.98
CA GLY A 563 19.08 -24.34 16.03
C GLY A 563 19.54 -23.53 17.26
N TYR A 564 19.17 -22.25 17.36
CA TYR A 564 19.49 -21.43 18.53
C TYR A 564 18.74 -21.92 19.78
N ASP A 565 19.48 -22.14 20.87
CA ASP A 565 18.95 -22.60 22.15
C ASP A 565 18.58 -21.40 23.02
N LEU A 566 17.30 -21.19 23.26
CA LEU A 566 16.77 -20.11 24.11
C LEU A 566 16.89 -20.42 25.61
N ASP A 567 17.02 -21.70 25.98
CA ASP A 567 17.16 -22.12 27.39
C ASP A 567 18.62 -21.99 27.86
N ASN A 568 19.57 -22.01 26.91
CA ASN A 568 20.99 -21.77 27.14
C ASN A 568 21.55 -20.78 26.11
N PRO A 569 21.16 -19.50 26.20
CA PRO A 569 21.47 -18.50 25.20
C PRO A 569 22.97 -18.20 25.09
N ASN A 570 23.45 -18.09 23.83
CA ASN A 570 24.80 -17.64 23.52
C ASN A 570 24.67 -16.28 22.76
N PRO A 571 25.31 -15.21 23.29
CA PRO A 571 25.15 -13.87 22.71
C PRO A 571 25.54 -13.79 21.23
N LEU A 572 24.61 -13.28 20.39
CA LEU A 572 24.75 -13.18 18.95
C LEU A 572 25.02 -11.74 18.51
N PRO A 573 25.70 -11.54 17.36
CA PRO A 573 25.62 -10.26 16.66
C PRO A 573 24.16 -9.97 16.33
N THR A 574 23.71 -8.74 16.60
CA THR A 574 22.29 -8.39 16.58
C THR A 574 22.02 -7.25 15.61
N ILE A 575 20.91 -7.33 14.85
CA ILE A 575 20.48 -6.28 13.92
C ILE A 575 19.13 -5.73 14.36
N LEU A 576 19.08 -4.42 14.62
CA LEU A 576 17.86 -3.67 14.87
C LEU A 576 17.32 -3.12 13.55
N TRP A 577 16.08 -3.49 13.19
CA TRP A 577 15.42 -3.00 11.97
C TRP A 577 14.04 -2.44 12.31
N ALA A 578 13.86 -1.12 12.09
CA ALA A 578 12.69 -0.43 12.57
C ALA A 578 12.19 0.68 11.63
N TYR A 579 11.03 1.23 11.98
CA TYR A 579 10.38 2.35 11.30
C TYR A 579 9.62 3.18 12.35
N PRO A 580 10.01 4.44 12.62
CA PRO A 580 9.33 5.28 13.59
C PRO A 580 7.88 5.58 13.23
N LYS A 581 7.04 5.69 14.25
CA LYS A 581 5.64 6.06 14.10
C LYS A 581 5.22 7.00 15.24
N ALA A 582 4.56 8.10 14.91
CA ALA A 582 4.07 9.04 15.91
C ALA A 582 2.75 8.60 16.54
N TYR A 583 2.59 8.94 17.83
CA TYR A 583 1.42 8.67 18.64
C TYR A 583 1.11 9.87 19.54
N THR A 584 -0.16 10.20 19.67
CA THR A 584 -0.61 11.25 20.59
C THR A 584 -0.69 10.77 22.05
N GLN A 585 -0.67 9.45 22.28
CA GLN A 585 -0.79 8.86 23.62
C GLN A 585 0.16 7.68 23.79
N GLY A 586 0.98 7.69 24.83
CA GLY A 586 1.97 6.64 25.12
C GLY A 586 1.35 5.25 25.28
N LYS A 587 0.18 5.13 25.89
CA LYS A 587 -0.53 3.84 26.05
C LYS A 587 -0.96 3.18 24.74
N MET A 588 -1.02 3.92 23.62
CA MET A 588 -1.30 3.37 22.30
C MET A 588 -0.01 2.95 21.57
N ALA A 589 1.10 3.57 21.94
CA ALA A 589 2.38 3.43 21.27
C ALA A 589 2.98 2.02 21.41
N GLY A 590 2.78 1.37 22.56
CA GLY A 590 3.30 0.04 22.86
C GLY A 590 2.37 -1.12 22.51
N GLN A 591 1.17 -0.84 21.98
CA GLN A 591 0.24 -1.92 21.64
C GLN A 591 0.82 -2.83 20.56
N VAL A 592 0.87 -4.13 20.86
CA VAL A 592 1.41 -5.15 19.97
C VAL A 592 0.61 -5.21 18.67
N ALA A 593 1.34 -5.29 17.56
CA ALA A 593 0.79 -5.51 16.23
C ALA A 593 1.43 -6.75 15.63
N ASN A 594 0.65 -7.68 15.17
CA ASN A 594 1.10 -8.95 14.61
C ASN A 594 0.98 -10.14 15.58
N SER A 595 1.32 -11.33 15.12
CA SER A 595 1.24 -12.55 15.92
C SER A 595 2.52 -13.39 15.73
N PRO A 596 3.07 -13.98 16.81
CA PRO A 596 4.18 -14.93 16.69
C PRO A 596 3.79 -16.19 15.92
N HIS A 597 2.49 -16.51 15.83
CA HIS A 597 1.97 -17.70 15.17
C HIS A 597 1.76 -17.53 13.65
N ARG A 598 2.01 -16.33 13.10
CA ARG A 598 1.93 -16.15 11.65
C ARG A 598 3.06 -16.87 10.94
N PHE A 599 2.76 -17.45 9.80
CA PHE A 599 3.76 -18.04 8.92
C PHE A 599 4.78 -16.99 8.46
N SER A 600 6.09 -17.26 8.67
CA SER A 600 7.13 -16.32 8.27
C SER A 600 7.28 -16.31 6.76
N THR A 601 6.82 -15.22 6.14
CA THR A 601 7.04 -14.96 4.72
C THR A 601 8.15 -13.94 4.57
N PHE A 602 9.18 -14.28 3.80
CA PHE A 602 10.27 -13.36 3.48
C PHE A 602 9.99 -12.79 2.09
N THR A 603 9.94 -11.46 2.00
CA THR A 603 9.61 -10.74 0.77
C THR A 603 10.66 -9.68 0.49
N GLY A 604 10.99 -9.46 -0.78
CA GLY A 604 11.97 -8.46 -1.17
C GLY A 604 13.31 -8.67 -0.44
N ALA A 605 14.01 -7.57 -0.18
CA ALA A 605 15.25 -7.58 0.60
C ALA A 605 14.96 -7.48 2.12
N SER A 606 14.21 -8.47 2.65
CA SER A 606 13.85 -8.53 4.07
C SER A 606 15.08 -8.68 4.98
N PRO A 607 15.19 -7.94 6.09
CA PRO A 607 16.28 -8.11 7.07
C PRO A 607 16.25 -9.48 7.76
N ARG A 608 15.09 -10.16 7.78
CA ARG A 608 14.94 -11.50 8.38
C ARG A 608 15.86 -12.55 7.78
N PHE A 609 16.33 -12.36 6.53
CA PHE A 609 17.36 -13.22 5.93
C PHE A 609 18.68 -13.22 6.71
N LEU A 610 18.96 -12.19 7.49
CA LEU A 610 20.16 -12.12 8.32
C LEU A 610 20.14 -13.16 9.45
N ALA A 611 18.95 -13.60 9.89
CA ALA A 611 18.86 -14.70 10.86
C ALA A 611 19.46 -16.02 10.30
N LEU A 612 19.31 -16.28 9.01
CA LEU A 612 19.95 -17.42 8.34
C LEU A 612 21.47 -17.27 8.18
N GLN A 613 22.00 -16.09 8.49
CA GLN A 613 23.44 -15.79 8.50
C GLN A 613 24.01 -15.73 9.92
N GLY A 614 23.27 -16.18 10.94
CA GLY A 614 23.71 -16.24 12.33
C GLY A 614 23.55 -14.95 13.14
N TYR A 615 22.67 -14.06 12.71
CA TYR A 615 22.30 -12.86 13.48
C TYR A 615 21.01 -13.07 14.25
N ALA A 616 20.93 -12.48 15.46
CA ALA A 616 19.64 -12.14 16.02
C ALA A 616 19.09 -10.91 15.28
N VAL A 617 17.83 -10.98 14.80
CA VAL A 617 17.20 -9.86 14.08
C VAL A 617 16.00 -9.36 14.87
N LEU A 618 16.10 -8.16 15.40
CA LEU A 618 15.00 -7.44 16.02
C LEU A 618 14.21 -6.77 14.88
N ASP A 619 13.09 -7.37 14.49
CA ASP A 619 12.25 -6.88 13.40
C ASP A 619 10.99 -6.22 13.94
N GLN A 620 10.49 -5.21 13.23
CA GLN A 620 9.31 -4.45 13.67
C GLN A 620 9.47 -3.88 15.10
N VAL A 621 10.68 -3.47 15.44
CA VAL A 621 10.93 -2.82 16.73
C VAL A 621 10.03 -1.60 16.87
N ALA A 622 9.27 -1.53 17.95
CA ALA A 622 8.43 -0.37 18.22
C ALA A 622 9.34 0.86 18.44
N MET A 623 9.15 1.87 17.60
CA MET A 623 9.87 3.14 17.64
C MET A 623 8.87 4.30 17.72
N PRO A 624 8.09 4.39 18.81
CA PRO A 624 7.10 5.46 18.94
C PRO A 624 7.76 6.81 19.18
N ILE A 625 7.19 7.82 18.52
CA ILE A 625 7.40 9.22 18.85
C ILE A 625 6.11 9.68 19.51
N VAL A 626 6.16 9.89 20.81
CA VAL A 626 4.98 10.21 21.63
C VAL A 626 4.98 11.69 21.96
N GLY A 627 3.86 12.36 21.71
CA GLY A 627 3.69 13.77 22.02
C GLY A 627 2.48 14.37 21.32
N GLU A 628 2.20 15.63 21.63
CA GLU A 628 1.17 16.40 20.94
C GLU A 628 1.50 16.52 19.45
N ALA A 629 0.44 16.60 18.63
CA ALA A 629 0.54 16.49 17.17
C ALA A 629 1.52 17.50 16.54
N ASP A 630 1.64 18.70 17.14
CA ASP A 630 2.43 19.80 16.61
C ASP A 630 3.85 19.92 17.23
N THR A 631 4.17 19.15 18.29
CA THR A 631 5.45 19.26 19.03
C THR A 631 6.14 17.91 19.25
N ALA A 632 5.53 16.80 18.88
CA ALA A 632 6.08 15.47 19.09
C ALA A 632 7.48 15.26 18.48
N ASN A 633 7.81 15.98 17.42
CA ASN A 633 9.10 15.89 16.75
C ASN A 633 10.21 16.76 17.39
N ASP A 634 9.91 17.63 18.36
CA ASP A 634 10.90 18.51 18.98
C ASP A 634 11.91 17.74 19.86
N ASN A 635 11.55 16.52 20.28
CA ASN A 635 12.44 15.59 20.98
C ASN A 635 12.55 14.24 20.24
N PHE A 636 12.45 14.28 18.91
CA PHE A 636 12.48 13.07 18.06
C PHE A 636 13.76 12.25 18.31
N THR A 637 14.91 12.91 18.32
CA THR A 637 16.23 12.28 18.43
C THR A 637 16.36 11.51 19.73
N ASP A 638 15.99 12.10 20.86
CA ASP A 638 16.06 11.46 22.17
C ASP A 638 15.14 10.24 22.20
N GLN A 639 13.91 10.38 21.74
CA GLN A 639 12.94 9.27 21.74
C GLN A 639 13.39 8.06 20.90
N ILE A 640 14.02 8.26 19.73
CA ILE A 640 14.51 7.13 18.95
C ILE A 640 15.72 6.45 19.62
N VAL A 641 16.58 7.21 20.30
CA VAL A 641 17.70 6.65 21.07
C VAL A 641 17.19 5.82 22.24
N ASP A 642 16.30 6.38 23.06
CA ASP A 642 15.69 5.68 24.21
C ASP A 642 14.96 4.39 23.78
N ASN A 643 14.23 4.44 22.65
CA ASN A 643 13.56 3.26 22.09
C ASN A 643 14.56 2.18 21.68
N ALA A 644 15.67 2.57 21.05
CA ALA A 644 16.71 1.64 20.59
C ALA A 644 17.47 1.03 21.77
N GLU A 645 17.82 1.83 22.77
CA GLU A 645 18.49 1.39 24.00
C GLU A 645 17.64 0.38 24.75
N ALA A 646 16.35 0.68 24.99
CA ALA A 646 15.43 -0.24 25.63
C ALA A 646 15.30 -1.58 24.90
N ALA A 647 15.26 -1.55 23.55
CA ALA A 647 15.18 -2.76 22.73
C ALA A 647 16.46 -3.62 22.85
N ILE A 648 17.64 -2.99 22.82
CA ILE A 648 18.92 -3.69 22.95
C ILE A 648 19.08 -4.25 24.36
N GLU A 649 18.80 -3.45 25.39
CA GLU A 649 18.88 -3.92 26.79
C GLU A 649 17.98 -5.13 27.04
N ALA A 650 16.76 -5.13 26.49
CA ALA A 650 15.83 -6.25 26.65
C ALA A 650 16.44 -7.57 26.16
N VAL A 651 17.07 -7.58 24.98
CA VAL A 651 17.67 -8.81 24.43
C VAL A 651 19.04 -9.13 25.02
N VAL A 652 19.77 -8.15 25.56
CA VAL A 652 20.99 -8.37 26.37
C VAL A 652 20.63 -9.06 27.70
N LYS A 653 19.61 -8.58 28.42
CA LYS A 653 19.09 -9.22 29.65
C LYS A 653 18.60 -10.66 29.40
N MET A 654 18.16 -10.98 28.18
CA MET A 654 17.80 -12.35 27.76
C MET A 654 19.01 -13.21 27.37
N GLY A 655 20.24 -12.68 27.38
CA GLY A 655 21.44 -13.39 26.93
C GLY A 655 21.55 -13.60 25.41
N ILE A 656 20.66 -12.98 24.61
CA ILE A 656 20.61 -13.17 23.17
C ILE A 656 21.59 -12.24 22.42
N CYS A 657 21.75 -11.01 22.89
CA CYS A 657 22.51 -9.96 22.23
C CYS A 657 23.90 -9.76 22.84
N ASP A 658 24.90 -9.70 21.97
CA ASP A 658 26.19 -9.13 22.33
C ASP A 658 26.15 -7.61 22.08
N PRO A 659 26.16 -6.78 23.16
CA PRO A 659 26.00 -5.32 22.99
C PRO A 659 27.17 -4.68 22.22
N SER A 660 28.32 -5.35 22.13
CA SER A 660 29.46 -4.87 21.34
C SER A 660 29.31 -5.14 19.84
N ARG A 661 28.30 -5.92 19.40
CA ARG A 661 28.09 -6.35 18.02
C ARG A 661 26.67 -6.07 17.54
N VAL A 662 26.24 -4.80 17.64
CA VAL A 662 24.91 -4.39 17.21
C VAL A 662 24.99 -3.55 15.93
N GLY A 663 24.15 -3.89 14.95
CA GLY A 663 23.95 -3.12 13.74
C GLY A 663 22.54 -2.54 13.65
N VAL A 664 22.37 -1.44 12.93
CA VAL A 664 21.07 -0.80 12.69
C VAL A 664 20.73 -0.71 11.22
N GLY A 665 19.44 -0.85 10.89
CA GLY A 665 19.02 -0.63 9.53
C GLY A 665 17.56 -0.22 9.38
N GLY A 666 17.23 0.27 8.18
CA GLY A 666 15.89 0.67 7.86
C GLY A 666 15.68 1.01 6.39
N HIS A 667 14.41 1.20 6.04
CA HIS A 667 13.97 1.60 4.72
C HIS A 667 13.10 2.86 4.82
N SER A 668 13.25 3.82 3.88
CA SER A 668 12.45 5.03 3.86
C SER A 668 12.65 5.85 5.14
N TYR A 669 11.61 6.09 5.95
CA TYR A 669 11.73 6.78 7.24
C TYR A 669 12.56 5.98 8.27
N GLY A 670 12.58 4.64 8.14
CA GLY A 670 13.50 3.80 8.92
C GLY A 670 14.97 3.98 8.53
N ALA A 671 15.27 4.28 7.25
CA ALA A 671 16.62 4.62 6.80
C ALA A 671 17.10 5.95 7.39
N PHE A 672 16.22 6.93 7.40
CA PHE A 672 16.45 8.21 8.08
C PHE A 672 16.77 7.97 9.57
N MET A 673 15.93 7.20 10.29
CA MET A 673 16.15 6.82 11.69
C MET A 673 17.51 6.14 11.90
N ALA A 674 17.87 5.18 11.03
CA ALA A 674 19.14 4.46 11.17
C ALA A 674 20.35 5.40 11.11
N VAL A 675 20.30 6.42 10.24
CA VAL A 675 21.39 7.43 10.17
C VAL A 675 21.36 8.36 11.38
N MET A 676 20.19 8.74 11.89
CA MET A 676 20.07 9.55 13.11
C MET A 676 20.63 8.80 14.32
N LEU A 677 20.32 7.51 14.46
CA LEU A 677 20.86 6.67 15.54
C LEU A 677 22.39 6.53 15.48
N LEU A 678 22.98 6.35 14.29
CA LEU A 678 24.43 6.33 14.12
C LEU A 678 25.13 7.66 14.44
N ALA A 679 24.42 8.77 14.27
CA ALA A 679 24.98 10.10 14.53
C ALA A 679 24.84 10.54 16.00
N ASN A 680 23.84 10.00 16.74
CA ASN A 680 23.47 10.50 18.07
C ASN A 680 23.54 9.43 19.18
N SER A 681 24.08 8.24 18.90
CA SER A 681 24.32 7.20 19.91
C SER A 681 25.57 6.39 19.59
N ASP A 682 26.12 5.71 20.60
CA ASP A 682 27.23 4.77 20.47
C ASP A 682 26.76 3.28 20.48
N LEU A 683 25.43 3.06 20.32
CA LEU A 683 24.79 1.75 20.40
C LEU A 683 25.15 0.83 19.21
N PHE A 684 25.59 1.40 18.09
CA PHE A 684 25.67 0.66 16.83
C PHE A 684 27.07 0.72 16.19
N ARG A 685 27.58 -0.46 15.81
CA ARG A 685 28.86 -0.58 15.08
C ARG A 685 28.79 -0.19 13.60
N ALA A 686 27.66 -0.43 12.95
CA ALA A 686 27.44 -0.12 11.55
C ALA A 686 25.96 0.03 11.23
N GLY A 687 25.67 0.71 10.11
CA GLY A 687 24.31 0.93 9.67
C GLY A 687 24.06 0.61 8.19
N ILE A 688 22.77 0.35 7.87
CA ILE A 688 22.25 0.23 6.51
C ILE A 688 21.04 1.13 6.34
N ALA A 689 21.08 2.05 5.37
CA ALA A 689 20.01 2.97 5.07
C ALA A 689 19.53 2.82 3.62
N ARG A 690 18.27 2.39 3.43
CA ARG A 690 17.70 2.14 2.10
C ARG A 690 16.63 3.18 1.76
N SER A 691 16.79 3.89 0.64
CA SER A 691 15.85 4.88 0.08
C SER A 691 15.36 5.91 1.11
N GLY A 692 16.29 6.51 1.88
CA GLY A 692 15.99 7.44 2.95
C GLY A 692 15.90 8.90 2.52
N ALA A 693 15.35 9.73 3.40
CA ALA A 693 15.35 11.18 3.31
C ALA A 693 16.35 11.75 4.34
N TYR A 694 17.29 12.55 3.90
CA TYR A 694 18.41 12.98 4.76
C TYR A 694 18.52 14.50 4.92
N ASN A 695 17.65 15.28 4.27
CA ASN A 695 17.53 16.71 4.45
C ASN A 695 16.05 17.12 4.43
N ARG A 696 15.50 17.48 5.58
CA ARG A 696 14.09 17.86 5.75
C ARG A 696 13.75 19.23 5.20
N THR A 697 14.76 20.11 5.04
CA THR A 697 14.53 21.44 4.40
C THR A 697 14.03 21.33 2.96
N LEU A 698 14.16 20.15 2.32
CA LEU A 698 13.60 19.88 0.99
C LEU A 698 12.10 19.53 0.99
N THR A 699 11.50 19.40 2.17
CA THR A 699 10.05 19.21 2.34
C THR A 699 9.50 20.26 3.30
N PRO A 700 9.55 21.57 2.94
CA PRO A 700 9.36 22.67 3.89
C PRO A 700 7.92 22.86 4.40
N PHE A 701 6.95 22.18 3.80
CA PHE A 701 5.54 22.21 4.20
C PHE A 701 5.09 20.96 4.95
N GLY A 702 6.00 20.30 5.67
CA GLY A 702 5.72 19.13 6.47
C GLY A 702 6.32 17.84 5.90
N PHE A 703 6.50 16.87 6.78
CA PHE A 703 6.97 15.51 6.47
C PHE A 703 6.46 14.54 7.54
N GLN A 704 6.08 13.34 7.12
CA GLN A 704 5.49 12.34 8.03
C GLN A 704 4.35 12.95 8.87
N ASN A 705 4.51 13.05 10.18
CA ASN A 705 3.53 13.68 11.08
C ASN A 705 3.90 15.11 11.47
N GLU A 706 5.00 15.68 10.97
CA GLU A 706 5.29 17.09 11.15
C GLU A 706 4.34 17.93 10.30
N ARG A 707 3.56 18.77 10.95
CA ARG A 707 2.52 19.61 10.33
C ARG A 707 2.95 21.07 10.17
N ARG A 708 3.90 21.50 11.01
CA ARG A 708 4.46 22.86 10.96
C ARG A 708 5.34 22.97 9.72
N THR A 709 5.41 24.16 9.17
CA THR A 709 6.33 24.46 8.06
C THR A 709 7.77 24.62 8.57
N LEU A 710 8.73 24.61 7.65
CA LEU A 710 10.13 24.92 7.97
C LEU A 710 10.29 26.27 8.67
N TRP A 711 9.46 27.24 8.33
CA TRP A 711 9.51 28.60 8.91
C TRP A 711 8.87 28.68 10.29
N ASP A 712 7.95 27.77 10.61
CA ASP A 712 7.30 27.67 11.94
C ASP A 712 8.18 26.90 12.94
N ALA A 713 8.98 25.93 12.48
CA ALA A 713 9.79 25.06 13.34
C ALA A 713 11.18 24.78 12.74
N PRO A 714 12.01 25.83 12.45
CA PRO A 714 13.27 25.66 11.75
C PRO A 714 14.25 24.73 12.48
N GLU A 715 14.31 24.78 13.81
CA GLU A 715 15.17 23.94 14.63
C GLU A 715 14.85 22.45 14.43
N THR A 716 13.57 22.07 14.48
CA THR A 716 13.11 20.69 14.28
C THR A 716 13.50 20.18 12.88
N TYR A 717 13.34 21.01 11.84
CA TYR A 717 13.74 20.64 10.48
C TYR A 717 15.24 20.43 10.31
N LEU A 718 16.06 21.27 10.98
CA LEU A 718 17.52 21.18 10.94
C LEU A 718 18.00 19.97 11.75
N GLU A 719 17.47 19.76 12.96
CA GLU A 719 17.81 18.62 13.80
C GLU A 719 17.44 17.30 13.13
N MET A 720 16.27 17.22 12.53
CA MET A 720 15.81 16.03 11.80
C MET A 720 16.41 15.91 10.38
N SER A 721 17.56 16.53 10.12
CA SER A 721 18.31 16.46 8.86
C SER A 721 19.66 15.75 9.05
N PRO A 722 19.75 14.42 8.88
CA PRO A 722 20.99 13.65 9.04
C PRO A 722 22.16 14.16 8.21
N LEU A 723 21.90 14.85 7.11
CA LEU A 723 22.94 15.50 6.29
C LEU A 723 23.76 16.49 7.13
N LEU A 724 23.13 17.23 8.04
CA LEU A 724 23.80 18.20 8.91
C LEU A 724 24.57 17.52 10.06
N ALA A 725 24.14 16.32 10.44
CA ALA A 725 24.81 15.48 11.43
C ALA A 725 25.93 14.61 10.83
N ALA A 726 26.26 14.75 9.52
CA ALA A 726 27.26 13.91 8.86
C ALA A 726 28.62 13.85 9.58
N PRO A 727 29.17 14.94 10.20
CA PRO A 727 30.39 14.87 10.98
C PRO A 727 30.31 14.00 12.24
N LYS A 728 29.11 13.74 12.76
CA LYS A 728 28.85 12.93 13.95
C LYS A 728 28.69 11.45 13.63
N ILE A 729 28.50 11.05 12.36
CA ILE A 729 28.30 9.64 11.97
C ILE A 729 29.61 8.88 12.18
N ARG A 730 29.69 8.09 13.26
CA ARG A 730 30.89 7.39 13.67
C ARG A 730 31.06 6.00 13.07
N GLY A 731 29.96 5.26 12.87
CA GLY A 731 29.95 3.91 12.33
C GLY A 731 29.94 3.88 10.79
N PRO A 732 30.48 2.80 10.17
CA PRO A 732 30.36 2.56 8.74
C PRO A 732 28.90 2.51 8.27
N LEU A 733 28.56 3.20 7.18
CA LEU A 733 27.18 3.30 6.65
C LEU A 733 27.08 2.79 5.21
N LEU A 734 26.21 1.81 4.98
CA LEU A 734 25.80 1.37 3.65
C LEU A 734 24.52 2.10 3.22
N LEU A 735 24.60 2.83 2.11
CA LEU A 735 23.50 3.55 1.51
C LEU A 735 23.05 2.83 0.25
N ILE A 736 21.77 2.43 0.17
CA ILE A 736 21.21 1.77 -1.02
C ILE A 736 20.01 2.58 -1.50
N HIS A 737 19.91 2.88 -2.81
CA HIS A 737 18.80 3.67 -3.34
C HIS A 737 18.41 3.25 -4.76
N GLY A 738 17.10 3.24 -5.06
CA GLY A 738 16.61 3.03 -6.42
C GLY A 738 16.82 4.29 -7.26
N GLU A 739 17.43 4.13 -8.46
CA GLU A 739 17.75 5.25 -9.35
C GLU A 739 16.50 6.06 -9.76
N ASN A 740 15.36 5.37 -9.96
CA ASN A 740 14.09 5.95 -10.36
C ASN A 740 13.13 6.20 -9.18
N ASP A 741 13.65 6.35 -7.97
CA ASP A 741 12.83 6.79 -6.85
C ASP A 741 12.32 8.21 -7.09
N LYS A 742 11.01 8.32 -7.29
CA LYS A 742 10.28 9.57 -7.54
C LYS A 742 9.51 10.06 -6.31
N ASN A 743 9.70 9.42 -5.16
CA ASN A 743 9.13 9.93 -3.92
C ASN A 743 9.79 11.28 -3.60
N PRO A 744 9.03 12.38 -3.52
CA PRO A 744 9.58 13.71 -3.34
C PRO A 744 10.45 13.87 -2.10
N ALA A 745 10.12 13.14 -1.03
CA ALA A 745 10.86 13.19 0.23
C ALA A 745 12.15 12.37 0.22
N THR A 746 12.31 11.40 -0.68
CA THR A 746 13.42 10.42 -0.66
C THR A 746 14.16 10.33 -1.99
N THR A 747 14.34 11.44 -2.68
CA THR A 747 15.02 11.43 -3.98
C THR A 747 16.45 10.88 -3.88
N PRO A 748 16.95 10.13 -4.90
CA PRO A 748 18.29 9.54 -4.90
C PRO A 748 19.41 10.56 -4.69
N GLU A 749 19.18 11.81 -5.06
CA GLU A 749 20.14 12.91 -4.88
C GLU A 749 20.48 13.15 -3.39
N GLN A 750 19.51 12.97 -2.48
CA GLN A 750 19.78 13.10 -1.05
C GLN A 750 20.78 12.05 -0.56
N THR A 751 20.65 10.81 -1.02
CA THR A 751 21.62 9.73 -0.71
C THR A 751 23.01 10.05 -1.24
N LYS A 752 23.11 10.54 -2.47
CA LYS A 752 24.41 10.93 -3.07
C LYS A 752 25.06 12.09 -2.30
N ARG A 753 24.27 13.06 -1.83
CA ARG A 753 24.77 14.20 -1.02
C ARG A 753 25.23 13.76 0.35
N LEU A 754 24.45 12.91 1.04
CA LEU A 754 24.87 12.36 2.34
C LEU A 754 26.17 11.54 2.21
N PHE A 755 26.28 10.67 1.19
CA PHE A 755 27.52 9.94 0.91
C PHE A 755 28.74 10.86 0.79
N ARG A 756 28.60 11.95 0.04
CA ARG A 756 29.66 12.95 -0.14
C ARG A 756 29.98 13.68 1.15
N ALA A 757 28.98 14.03 1.95
CA ALA A 757 29.15 14.69 3.24
C ALA A 757 29.92 13.79 4.22
N ILE A 758 29.55 12.52 4.33
CA ILE A 758 30.28 11.56 5.19
C ILE A 758 31.73 11.43 4.71
N LYS A 759 31.97 11.25 3.40
CA LYS A 759 33.32 11.16 2.84
C LYS A 759 34.14 12.42 3.11
N GLY A 760 33.53 13.61 2.93
CA GLY A 760 34.21 14.90 3.15
C GLY A 760 34.61 15.14 4.62
N ASN A 761 33.91 14.49 5.58
CA ASN A 761 34.23 14.54 7.01
C ASN A 761 35.04 13.32 7.49
N GLY A 762 35.64 12.53 6.58
CA GLY A 762 36.51 11.39 6.93
C GLY A 762 35.76 10.14 7.38
N GLY A 763 34.44 10.13 7.35
CA GLY A 763 33.61 8.97 7.71
C GLY A 763 33.63 7.89 6.64
N LYS A 764 33.27 6.67 7.04
CA LYS A 764 33.25 5.47 6.19
C LYS A 764 31.83 5.19 5.65
N ALA A 765 31.66 5.28 4.34
CA ALA A 765 30.38 4.99 3.69
C ALA A 765 30.57 4.22 2.38
N ARG A 766 29.56 3.40 2.03
CA ARG A 766 29.41 2.76 0.72
C ARG A 766 28.05 3.17 0.15
N ILE A 767 28.00 3.45 -1.14
CA ILE A 767 26.76 3.77 -1.85
C ILE A 767 26.50 2.77 -2.96
N VAL A 768 25.26 2.27 -3.05
CA VAL A 768 24.74 1.39 -4.11
C VAL A 768 23.50 2.05 -4.70
N VAL A 769 23.57 2.38 -6.00
CA VAL A 769 22.43 2.91 -6.75
C VAL A 769 21.93 1.79 -7.66
N LEU A 770 20.66 1.40 -7.46
CA LEU A 770 20.03 0.30 -8.20
C LEU A 770 19.37 0.84 -9.47
N PRO A 771 19.86 0.50 -10.67
CA PRO A 771 19.30 0.98 -11.92
C PRO A 771 17.83 0.63 -12.06
N LEU A 772 17.03 1.55 -12.61
CA LEU A 772 15.60 1.40 -12.90
C LEU A 772 14.68 1.16 -11.70
N GLU A 773 15.21 0.90 -10.51
CA GLU A 773 14.41 0.67 -9.31
C GLU A 773 13.80 1.96 -8.79
N THR A 774 12.58 1.82 -8.25
CA THR A 774 11.83 2.89 -7.60
C THR A 774 12.08 2.87 -6.09
N HIS A 775 11.21 3.51 -5.31
CA HIS A 775 11.29 3.52 -3.84
C HIS A 775 11.36 2.10 -3.22
N ASN A 776 10.59 1.17 -3.78
CA ASN A 776 10.62 -0.25 -3.39
C ASN A 776 11.24 -1.09 -4.51
N TYR A 777 12.25 -1.89 -4.18
CA TYR A 777 12.98 -2.71 -5.15
C TYR A 777 12.17 -3.93 -5.57
N GLN A 778 12.00 -4.13 -6.87
CA GLN A 778 11.09 -5.13 -7.42
C GLN A 778 11.78 -6.19 -8.29
N ALA A 779 12.90 -5.82 -8.95
CA ALA A 779 13.59 -6.75 -9.81
C ALA A 779 14.34 -7.80 -8.99
N ARG A 780 14.30 -9.05 -9.47
CA ARG A 780 14.99 -10.17 -8.85
C ARG A 780 16.49 -9.86 -8.65
N GLU A 781 17.09 -9.29 -9.67
CA GLU A 781 18.51 -8.93 -9.69
C GLU A 781 18.85 -7.88 -8.64
N SER A 782 18.04 -6.82 -8.55
CA SER A 782 18.22 -5.75 -7.56
C SER A 782 17.99 -6.22 -6.13
N VAL A 783 16.97 -7.04 -5.91
CA VAL A 783 16.67 -7.59 -4.57
C VAL A 783 17.77 -8.54 -4.10
N GLY A 784 18.27 -9.41 -5.03
CA GLY A 784 19.38 -10.31 -4.73
C GLY A 784 20.66 -9.57 -4.38
N HIS A 785 21.02 -8.58 -5.19
CA HIS A 785 22.17 -7.70 -4.96
C HIS A 785 22.07 -6.97 -3.62
N THR A 786 20.88 -6.42 -3.31
CA THR A 786 20.63 -5.73 -2.04
C THR A 786 20.87 -6.65 -0.84
N LEU A 787 20.36 -7.90 -0.89
CA LEU A 787 20.60 -8.87 0.19
C LEU A 787 22.08 -9.23 0.34
N ALA A 788 22.77 -9.44 -0.78
CA ALA A 788 24.20 -9.73 -0.74
C ALA A 788 25.01 -8.58 -0.13
N GLU A 789 24.72 -7.33 -0.54
CA GLU A 789 25.36 -6.14 0.04
C GLU A 789 25.08 -6.00 1.55
N MET A 790 23.84 -6.27 1.99
CA MET A 790 23.46 -6.22 3.41
C MET A 790 24.24 -7.25 4.22
N VAL A 791 24.33 -8.49 3.76
CA VAL A 791 25.09 -9.56 4.43
C VAL A 791 26.56 -9.22 4.50
N GLN A 792 27.19 -8.89 3.36
CA GLN A 792 28.62 -8.55 3.31
C GLN A 792 28.98 -7.36 4.21
N TRP A 793 28.08 -6.36 4.28
CA TRP A 793 28.29 -5.19 5.12
C TRP A 793 28.29 -5.52 6.61
N PHE A 794 27.26 -6.22 7.07
CA PHE A 794 27.17 -6.59 8.47
C PHE A 794 28.20 -7.68 8.86
N ASP A 795 28.50 -8.63 8.00
CA ASP A 795 29.56 -9.61 8.25
C ASP A 795 30.92 -8.92 8.46
N LYS A 796 31.18 -7.85 7.71
CA LYS A 796 32.43 -7.10 7.80
C LYS A 796 32.53 -6.23 9.05
N TYR A 797 31.42 -5.59 9.47
CA TYR A 797 31.49 -4.52 10.47
C TYR A 797 30.74 -4.80 11.77
N VAL A 798 29.90 -5.84 11.84
CA VAL A 798 29.12 -6.20 13.02
C VAL A 798 29.45 -7.58 13.51
N LYS A 799 29.56 -8.58 12.62
CA LYS A 799 29.75 -9.98 13.00
C LYS A 799 31.13 -10.26 13.57
N LYS A 800 32.19 -9.69 13.00
CA LYS A 800 33.56 -9.84 13.50
C LYS A 800 33.76 -9.05 14.77
N SER A 801 34.56 -9.61 15.71
CA SER A 801 35.00 -8.89 16.91
C SER A 801 35.90 -7.70 16.55
N SER A 802 36.06 -6.75 17.46
CA SER A 802 36.93 -5.60 17.24
C SER A 802 38.40 -6.02 17.00
N GLU A 803 38.87 -7.04 17.69
CA GLU A 803 40.23 -7.62 17.55
C GLU A 803 40.45 -8.27 16.16
N GLU A 804 39.43 -8.95 15.61
CA GLU A 804 39.49 -9.54 14.28
C GLU A 804 39.44 -8.50 13.13
N ILE A 805 38.84 -7.30 13.37
CA ILE A 805 38.83 -6.20 12.41
C ILE A 805 40.18 -5.49 12.38
N GLU A 806 40.83 -5.28 13.52
CA GLU A 806 42.13 -4.62 13.64
C GLU A 806 43.28 -5.52 13.12
N SER A 807 43.19 -6.84 13.31
CA SER A 807 44.18 -7.80 12.86
C SER A 807 44.12 -8.17 11.37
N GLY A 808 42.99 -7.95 10.70
CA GLY A 808 42.84 -8.11 9.26
C GLY A 808 43.26 -6.82 8.54
N GLY A 809 44.54 -6.58 8.34
CA GLY A 809 45.11 -5.47 7.57
C GLY A 809 44.54 -5.32 6.15
N PRO A 810 44.91 -4.24 5.40
CA PRO A 810 44.21 -3.66 4.26
C PRO A 810 43.87 -4.64 3.13
#